data_6347aa62a6cd3c848ada09c63fa2d375
#
_entry.id   6347aa62a6cd3c848ada09c63fa2d375
#
_cell.length_a   1.000
_cell.length_b   1.000
_cell.length_c   1.000
_cell.angle_alpha   90.00
_cell.angle_beta   90.00
_cell.angle_gamma   90.00
#
_symmetry.space_group_name_H-M   'P 1'
#
loop_
_entity.id
_entity.type
_entity.pdbx_description
1 polymer ?
#
loop_
_entity_poly.entity_id
_entity_poly.type
_entity_poly.pdbx_seq_one_letter_code
_entity_poly.pdbx_strand_id
1 'polypeptide(L)'
;MRIECRRYLYYSTILSLVLTAIVSLAGCTKPEKVKAEHLAKGEAYLKDSRFQEASIEFRNALQIDDKLAAAHWGLAQAYEGLQRFPEMVQELRRTIDLDKNNFDARIKLGNVYVLSARGRDKDKALEEAEKLTKEILDKDPNHIEAHILLGSIRFAQDKRDKALEELNKAIEIDPKRVESYLGLARFYVATQDSAKALETFKRALDLNPSSAVAHTEYGKYLVQLGKPAEAEAELKKAVEVGPNDRNARFVLASFYLVNKQMDKAEEAYKALAALDKGKPQSEAVLADFYALANRPDDAINVYKGILSESPDYIQAQYRIAEILMGKGDLQGASAKLEEILKKDPHDRQALLLRARLRGQGTQNDLRAALEDLKEVLRQEPNSRAGLYTMSQVNFNMGAMDQARSYAADLEKNYPDYLPAKLLQVQISIASGDPSSALRLASALLDRLDKTAPDQENTPALINEMRSRTYVSRGIAQGLLKNYDASRQDFMAAKALTPNDIDVYNNLAGLALSENKVDEAVGFYENTLSLDSTNYNALSGLTNVYAQQKQFDKAHARIDKVIQSYPNVASLHFIKAQIYGVERNGQGAESELRKTVELDPNYLNAYYALAALFINSHQEERAIAEYQKLIARQPNSPSAYTLIGMLEDSRKNYDASVQNYKKALELDPSSMIAGNNLAWIYAEYGKGNLDEAVRLAQAVVQKSPNVAGFVDTLGWVYLKKGLFGAAAEQLQKAVELDAEGAKKAGGSPSPNYAYHFGVALKAKGDKDGARRQLEAAVRLGEKAPFPELEDARKALATL
;
A
#
# COMPACT_ATOMS: atom_id res chain seq x y z
N MET A 1 -79.77 -21.91 28.05
CA MET A 1 -78.69 -21.63 27.10
C MET A 1 -78.64 -20.19 26.50
N ARG A 2 -79.61 -19.32 26.82
CA ARG A 2 -79.55 -17.88 26.39
C ARG A 2 -79.16 -16.88 27.51
N ILE A 3 -79.13 -17.31 28.77
CA ILE A 3 -78.79 -16.45 29.91
C ILE A 3 -77.29 -16.55 30.26
N GLU A 4 -76.66 -17.70 30.04
CA GLU A 4 -75.23 -17.87 30.32
C GLU A 4 -74.28 -17.19 29.25
N CYS A 5 -74.66 -17.12 27.99
CA CYS A 5 -73.87 -16.38 26.96
C CYS A 5 -73.81 -14.88 27.23
N ARG A 6 -74.81 -14.25 27.84
CA ARG A 6 -74.82 -12.83 28.19
C ARG A 6 -73.93 -12.49 29.38
N ARG A 7 -73.72 -13.40 30.29
CA ARG A 7 -72.76 -13.21 31.41
C ARG A 7 -71.34 -13.35 30.97
N TYR A 8 -71.04 -14.26 30.07
CA TYR A 8 -69.67 -14.39 29.52
C TYR A 8 -69.25 -13.19 28.62
N LEU A 9 -70.14 -12.60 27.85
CA LEU A 9 -69.89 -11.41 27.07
C LEU A 9 -69.67 -10.18 27.96
N TYR A 10 -70.41 -10.08 29.08
CA TYR A 10 -70.26 -8.94 30.02
C TYR A 10 -68.95 -9.00 30.82
N TYR A 11 -68.46 -10.19 31.18
CA TYR A 11 -67.15 -10.36 31.83
C TYR A 11 -66.03 -10.27 30.91
N SER A 12 -66.15 -10.64 29.65
CA SER A 12 -65.13 -10.47 28.61
C SER A 12 -64.91 -8.99 28.23
N THR A 13 -65.97 -8.19 28.14
CA THR A 13 -65.90 -6.77 27.88
C THR A 13 -65.36 -5.97 29.06
N ILE A 14 -65.73 -6.36 30.33
CA ILE A 14 -65.17 -5.73 31.53
C ILE A 14 -63.67 -6.11 31.69
N LEU A 15 -63.30 -7.38 31.45
CA LEU A 15 -61.86 -7.81 31.45
C LEU A 15 -61.05 -7.17 30.38
N SER A 16 -61.60 -6.96 29.17
CA SER A 16 -60.93 -6.23 28.07
C SER A 16 -60.81 -4.74 28.36
N LEU A 17 -61.80 -4.10 29.00
CA LEU A 17 -61.76 -2.70 29.42
C LEU A 17 -60.81 -2.46 30.61
N VAL A 18 -60.68 -3.43 31.54
CA VAL A 18 -59.72 -3.36 32.62
C VAL A 18 -58.29 -3.65 32.15
N LEU A 19 -58.12 -4.60 31.18
CA LEU A 19 -56.79 -4.80 30.57
C LEU A 19 -56.34 -3.59 29.73
N THR A 20 -57.24 -2.91 29.00
CA THR A 20 -56.93 -1.66 28.28
C THR A 20 -56.68 -0.49 29.25
N ALA A 21 -57.36 -0.40 30.40
CA ALA A 21 -57.10 0.60 31.42
C ALA A 21 -55.78 0.33 32.19
N ILE A 22 -55.41 -0.95 32.41
CA ILE A 22 -54.15 -1.33 33.06
C ILE A 22 -52.95 -1.11 32.10
N VAL A 23 -53.10 -1.32 30.80
CA VAL A 23 -52.07 -1.01 29.78
C VAL A 23 -51.93 0.48 29.58
N SER A 24 -52.98 1.29 29.82
CA SER A 24 -52.90 2.75 29.77
C SER A 24 -52.41 3.41 31.06
N LEU A 25 -52.27 2.65 32.18
CA LEU A 25 -51.73 3.14 33.47
C LEU A 25 -50.31 2.62 33.77
N ALA A 26 -49.80 1.65 32.99
CA ALA A 26 -48.43 1.21 33.10
C ALA A 26 -47.54 2.08 32.19
N GLY A 27 -47.15 3.26 32.67
CA GLY A 27 -45.90 3.94 32.25
C GLY A 27 -45.97 4.80 30.99
N CYS A 28 -46.89 5.74 30.89
CA CYS A 28 -46.61 6.97 30.14
C CYS A 28 -45.69 7.85 30.99
N THR A 29 -44.39 7.51 31.04
CA THR A 29 -43.40 8.53 31.28
C THR A 29 -43.54 9.54 30.13
N LYS A 30 -43.94 10.78 30.44
CA LYS A 30 -44.13 11.82 29.40
C LYS A 30 -42.88 11.83 28.55
N PRO A 31 -42.99 11.77 27.21
CA PRO A 31 -41.80 11.78 26.30
C PRO A 31 -40.79 12.82 26.67
N GLU A 32 -41.25 13.98 27.14
CA GLU A 32 -40.42 15.05 27.64
C GLU A 32 -39.52 14.69 28.83
N LYS A 33 -40.04 13.88 29.76
CA LYS A 33 -39.25 13.40 30.90
C LYS A 33 -38.18 12.41 30.49
N VAL A 34 -38.51 11.49 29.59
CA VAL A 34 -37.54 10.50 29.04
C VAL A 34 -36.43 11.20 28.22
N LYS A 35 -36.83 12.18 27.41
CA LYS A 35 -35.89 13.04 26.65
C LYS A 35 -34.92 13.76 27.58
N ALA A 36 -35.44 14.37 28.64
CA ALA A 36 -34.60 15.10 29.62
C ALA A 36 -33.66 14.15 30.38
N GLU A 37 -34.13 12.93 30.71
CA GLU A 37 -33.27 11.91 31.33
C GLU A 37 -32.12 11.47 30.44
N HIS A 38 -32.36 11.25 29.12
CA HIS A 38 -31.31 10.91 28.15
C HIS A 38 -30.32 12.07 27.98
N LEU A 39 -30.82 13.29 27.90
CA LEU A 39 -29.95 14.48 27.79
C LEU A 39 -29.02 14.60 29.01
N ALA A 40 -29.58 14.51 30.24
CA ALA A 40 -28.80 14.59 31.47
C ALA A 40 -27.78 13.47 31.62
N LYS A 41 -28.14 12.22 31.19
CA LYS A 41 -27.19 11.12 31.18
C LYS A 41 -26.06 11.35 30.17
N GLY A 42 -26.40 11.84 28.97
CA GLY A 42 -25.41 12.18 27.94
C GLY A 42 -24.42 13.23 28.43
N GLU A 43 -24.91 14.30 29.11
CA GLU A 43 -24.06 15.33 29.72
C GLU A 43 -23.18 14.77 30.85
N ALA A 44 -23.71 13.90 31.71
CA ALA A 44 -22.92 13.24 32.73
C ALA A 44 -21.80 12.36 32.11
N TYR A 45 -22.13 11.61 31.06
CA TYR A 45 -21.12 10.80 30.35
C TYR A 45 -20.08 11.66 29.63
N LEU A 46 -20.43 12.82 29.05
CA LEU A 46 -19.44 13.78 28.52
C LEU A 46 -18.47 14.26 29.59
N LYS A 47 -19.01 14.64 30.76
CA LYS A 47 -18.18 15.08 31.89
C LYS A 47 -17.21 14.00 32.34
N ASP A 48 -17.63 12.75 32.28
CA ASP A 48 -16.80 11.57 32.61
C ASP A 48 -15.93 11.12 31.43
N SER A 49 -15.90 11.86 30.33
CA SER A 49 -15.18 11.49 29.08
C SER A 49 -15.58 10.13 28.50
N ARG A 50 -16.80 9.67 28.78
CA ARG A 50 -17.40 8.43 28.25
C ARG A 50 -18.14 8.76 26.96
N PHE A 51 -17.37 9.12 25.93
CA PHE A 51 -17.89 9.70 24.69
C PHE A 51 -18.80 8.76 23.90
N GLN A 52 -18.54 7.44 23.95
CA GLN A 52 -19.36 6.46 23.25
C GLN A 52 -20.78 6.39 23.89
N GLU A 53 -20.84 6.26 25.21
CA GLU A 53 -22.10 6.22 25.93
C GLU A 53 -22.84 7.55 25.85
N ALA A 54 -22.10 8.68 25.94
CA ALA A 54 -22.67 9.99 25.72
C ALA A 54 -23.35 10.09 24.34
N SER A 55 -22.68 9.60 23.29
CA SER A 55 -23.22 9.59 21.93
C SER A 55 -24.50 8.76 21.79
N ILE A 56 -24.62 7.65 22.52
CA ILE A 56 -25.82 6.80 22.55
C ILE A 56 -26.97 7.55 23.22
N GLU A 57 -26.72 8.14 24.37
CA GLU A 57 -27.74 8.84 25.12
C GLU A 57 -28.27 10.09 24.37
N PHE A 58 -27.40 10.87 23.78
CA PHE A 58 -27.83 12.00 22.94
C PHE A 58 -28.62 11.55 21.72
N ARG A 59 -28.24 10.44 21.05
CA ARG A 59 -29.03 9.88 19.95
C ARG A 59 -30.42 9.38 20.44
N ASN A 60 -30.49 8.79 21.63
CA ASN A 60 -31.78 8.39 22.21
C ASN A 60 -32.66 9.62 22.49
N ALA A 61 -32.09 10.72 22.98
CA ALA A 61 -32.82 11.98 23.12
C ALA A 61 -33.32 12.52 21.78
N LEU A 62 -32.48 12.46 20.72
CA LEU A 62 -32.83 12.90 19.37
C LEU A 62 -33.86 12.00 18.67
N GLN A 63 -33.97 10.73 19.03
CA GLN A 63 -35.05 9.86 18.56
C GLN A 63 -36.42 10.31 19.07
N ILE A 64 -36.47 11.00 20.22
CA ILE A 64 -37.68 11.55 20.78
C ILE A 64 -37.97 12.94 20.24
N ASP A 65 -36.94 13.75 20.09
CA ASP A 65 -37.02 15.12 19.59
C ASP A 65 -35.78 15.47 18.74
N ASP A 66 -35.93 15.38 17.44
CA ASP A 66 -34.87 15.64 16.45
C ASP A 66 -34.50 17.11 16.30
N LYS A 67 -35.18 18.01 17.02
CA LYS A 67 -34.92 19.45 17.07
C LYS A 67 -34.29 19.91 18.37
N LEU A 68 -33.84 19.00 19.20
CA LEU A 68 -33.23 19.36 20.49
C LEU A 68 -31.76 19.83 20.27
N ALA A 69 -31.58 21.11 20.14
CA ALA A 69 -30.26 21.72 19.90
C ALA A 69 -29.21 21.30 20.94
N ALA A 70 -29.58 21.21 22.22
CA ALA A 70 -28.68 20.77 23.29
C ALA A 70 -28.16 19.33 23.09
N ALA A 71 -28.99 18.42 22.57
CA ALA A 71 -28.58 17.05 22.28
C ALA A 71 -27.64 16.98 21.05
N HIS A 72 -27.88 17.79 20.00
CA HIS A 72 -26.96 17.93 18.87
C HIS A 72 -25.61 18.49 19.31
N TRP A 73 -25.61 19.51 20.17
CA TRP A 73 -24.39 20.07 20.74
C TRP A 73 -23.63 19.03 21.57
N GLY A 74 -24.31 18.33 22.47
CA GLY A 74 -23.68 17.24 23.23
C GLY A 74 -23.15 16.13 22.37
N LEU A 75 -23.88 15.75 21.30
CA LEU A 75 -23.46 14.73 20.34
C LEU A 75 -22.23 15.18 19.54
N ALA A 76 -22.16 16.47 19.17
CA ALA A 76 -20.95 17.03 18.54
C ALA A 76 -19.71 16.92 19.43
N GLN A 77 -19.86 17.22 20.73
CA GLN A 77 -18.77 17.09 21.70
C GLN A 77 -18.39 15.61 21.91
N ALA A 78 -19.36 14.70 21.94
CA ALA A 78 -19.10 13.28 22.01
C ALA A 78 -18.33 12.75 20.77
N TYR A 79 -18.70 13.21 19.57
CA TYR A 79 -17.99 12.86 18.33
C TYR A 79 -16.57 13.47 18.27
N GLU A 80 -16.36 14.65 18.84
CA GLU A 80 -15.02 15.21 19.01
C GLU A 80 -14.13 14.29 19.87
N GLY A 81 -14.64 13.87 21.03
CA GLY A 81 -13.91 12.94 21.90
C GLY A 81 -13.65 11.55 21.26
N LEU A 82 -14.51 11.14 20.34
CA LEU A 82 -14.35 9.92 19.53
C LEU A 82 -13.52 10.13 18.26
N GLN A 83 -13.03 11.36 18.02
CA GLN A 83 -12.30 11.73 16.79
C GLN A 83 -13.10 11.51 15.49
N ARG A 84 -14.44 11.52 15.58
CA ARG A 84 -15.35 11.39 14.45
C ARG A 84 -15.67 12.78 13.89
N PHE A 85 -14.68 13.40 13.28
CA PHE A 85 -14.75 14.80 12.84
C PHE A 85 -15.83 15.09 11.79
N PRO A 86 -16.09 14.23 10.78
CA PRO A 86 -17.17 14.47 9.82
C PRO A 86 -18.55 14.56 10.50
N GLU A 87 -18.84 13.63 11.42
CA GLU A 87 -20.10 13.61 12.15
C GLU A 87 -20.18 14.77 13.15
N MET A 88 -19.08 15.11 13.80
CA MET A 88 -19.01 16.31 14.66
C MET A 88 -19.43 17.57 13.89
N VAL A 89 -18.90 17.76 12.68
CA VAL A 89 -19.23 18.91 11.83
C VAL A 89 -20.73 18.94 11.47
N GLN A 90 -21.33 17.79 11.17
CA GLN A 90 -22.76 17.70 10.89
C GLN A 90 -23.60 18.12 12.10
N GLU A 91 -23.25 17.64 13.28
CA GLU A 91 -23.98 17.95 14.53
C GLU A 91 -23.79 19.42 14.94
N LEU A 92 -22.58 20.00 14.74
CA LEU A 92 -22.33 21.43 14.95
C LEU A 92 -23.22 22.29 14.04
N ARG A 93 -23.30 21.96 12.75
CA ARG A 93 -24.19 22.67 11.81
C ARG A 93 -25.65 22.57 12.26
N ARG A 94 -26.08 21.37 12.65
CA ARG A 94 -27.46 21.16 13.13
C ARG A 94 -27.73 21.96 14.40
N THR A 95 -26.79 21.99 15.36
CA THR A 95 -26.86 22.82 16.55
C THR A 95 -27.09 24.30 16.21
N ILE A 96 -26.26 24.85 15.29
CA ILE A 96 -26.32 26.25 14.86
C ILE A 96 -27.62 26.56 14.13
N ASP A 97 -28.16 25.63 13.37
CA ASP A 97 -29.44 25.80 12.68
C ASP A 97 -30.61 25.88 13.63
N LEU A 98 -30.58 25.07 14.69
CA LEU A 98 -31.64 24.98 15.71
C LEU A 98 -31.52 26.08 16.79
N ASP A 99 -30.30 26.40 17.20
CA ASP A 99 -29.99 27.46 18.16
C ASP A 99 -29.03 28.49 17.60
N LYS A 100 -29.59 29.59 17.11
CA LYS A 100 -28.84 30.70 16.54
C LYS A 100 -27.99 31.47 17.57
N ASN A 101 -28.13 31.20 18.85
CA ASN A 101 -27.38 31.84 19.93
C ASN A 101 -26.30 30.93 20.53
N ASN A 102 -26.14 29.71 20.06
CA ASN A 102 -25.06 28.86 20.48
C ASN A 102 -23.74 29.32 19.85
N PHE A 103 -23.11 30.31 20.52
CA PHE A 103 -21.83 30.87 20.05
C PHE A 103 -20.69 29.88 20.15
N ASP A 104 -20.68 28.99 21.14
CA ASP A 104 -19.65 27.96 21.29
C ASP A 104 -19.63 27.00 20.11
N ALA A 105 -20.81 26.58 19.63
CA ALA A 105 -20.89 25.73 18.44
C ALA A 105 -20.35 26.46 17.18
N ARG A 106 -20.63 27.75 17.02
CA ARG A 106 -20.08 28.56 15.92
C ARG A 106 -18.57 28.71 15.99
N ILE A 107 -18.05 29.04 17.19
CA ILE A 107 -16.59 29.16 17.41
C ILE A 107 -15.91 27.82 17.09
N LYS A 108 -16.47 26.71 17.57
CA LYS A 108 -15.92 25.38 17.33
C LYS A 108 -15.93 25.02 15.83
N LEU A 109 -17.05 25.25 15.15
CA LEU A 109 -17.14 25.01 13.70
C LEU A 109 -16.22 25.94 12.90
N GLY A 110 -16.12 27.22 13.30
CA GLY A 110 -15.21 28.19 12.69
C GLY A 110 -13.74 27.76 12.82
N ASN A 111 -13.33 27.28 14.01
CA ASN A 111 -11.99 26.72 14.22
C ASN A 111 -11.72 25.50 13.35
N VAL A 112 -12.70 24.59 13.18
CA VAL A 112 -12.58 23.44 12.28
C VAL A 112 -12.37 23.90 10.84
N TYR A 113 -13.10 24.90 10.37
CA TYR A 113 -12.91 25.44 9.02
C TYR A 113 -11.54 26.09 8.82
N VAL A 114 -11.03 26.83 9.82
CA VAL A 114 -9.66 27.39 9.75
C VAL A 114 -8.61 26.29 9.69
N LEU A 115 -8.73 25.24 10.51
CA LEU A 115 -7.80 24.11 10.52
C LEU A 115 -7.84 23.29 9.23
N SER A 116 -9.02 23.16 8.60
CA SER A 116 -9.22 22.43 7.35
C SER A 116 -8.97 23.27 6.09
N ALA A 117 -8.69 24.58 6.22
CA ALA A 117 -8.51 25.49 5.10
C ALA A 117 -7.20 25.24 4.34
N ARG A 118 -7.21 24.24 3.45
CA ARG A 118 -6.04 23.82 2.63
C ARG A 118 -6.45 23.57 1.19
N GLY A 119 -5.49 23.67 0.27
CA GLY A 119 -5.69 23.33 -1.13
C GLY A 119 -6.76 24.19 -1.82
N ARG A 120 -7.58 23.58 -2.67
CA ARG A 120 -8.59 24.26 -3.51
C ARG A 120 -9.76 24.85 -2.72
N ASP A 121 -10.07 24.27 -1.57
CA ASP A 121 -11.22 24.67 -0.76
C ASP A 121 -10.87 25.69 0.34
N LYS A 122 -9.60 26.15 0.40
CA LYS A 122 -9.10 27.06 1.43
C LYS A 122 -9.97 28.31 1.58
N ASP A 123 -10.19 29.00 0.46
CA ASP A 123 -10.90 30.29 0.50
C ASP A 123 -12.36 30.11 0.93
N LYS A 124 -13.03 29.07 0.43
CA LYS A 124 -14.39 28.73 0.82
C LYS A 124 -14.51 28.39 2.30
N ALA A 125 -13.57 27.59 2.84
CA ALA A 125 -13.56 27.25 4.27
C ALA A 125 -13.37 28.51 5.14
N LEU A 126 -12.48 29.42 4.75
CA LEU A 126 -12.23 30.68 5.47
C LEU A 126 -13.42 31.64 5.36
N GLU A 127 -14.14 31.69 4.23
CA GLU A 127 -15.36 32.48 4.08
C GLU A 127 -16.48 31.98 5.01
N GLU A 128 -16.67 30.65 5.09
CA GLU A 128 -17.65 30.07 6.02
C GLU A 128 -17.25 30.33 7.50
N ALA A 129 -15.97 30.21 7.86
CA ALA A 129 -15.49 30.57 9.20
C ALA A 129 -15.74 32.05 9.51
N GLU A 130 -15.45 32.95 8.58
CA GLU A 130 -15.65 34.39 8.73
C GLU A 130 -17.13 34.72 8.91
N LYS A 131 -18.02 34.07 8.12
CA LYS A 131 -19.47 34.25 8.24
C LYS A 131 -19.97 33.90 9.65
N LEU A 132 -19.59 32.74 10.17
CA LEU A 132 -19.96 32.29 11.51
C LEU A 132 -19.46 33.24 12.59
N THR A 133 -18.24 33.76 12.42
CA THR A 133 -17.64 34.71 13.37
C THR A 133 -18.34 36.08 13.35
N LYS A 134 -18.68 36.60 12.17
CA LYS A 134 -19.45 37.84 12.03
C LYS A 134 -20.84 37.74 12.64
N GLU A 135 -21.54 36.64 12.46
CA GLU A 135 -22.84 36.38 13.07
C GLU A 135 -22.81 36.43 14.62
N ILE A 136 -21.66 36.13 15.25
CA ILE A 136 -21.45 36.29 16.67
C ILE A 136 -21.23 37.79 16.99
N LEU A 137 -20.27 38.44 16.31
CA LEU A 137 -19.88 39.82 16.55
C LEU A 137 -20.98 40.83 16.27
N ASP A 138 -21.93 40.52 15.36
CA ASP A 138 -23.14 41.33 15.10
C ASP A 138 -24.08 41.34 16.30
N LYS A 139 -24.06 40.29 17.14
CA LYS A 139 -24.88 40.16 18.35
C LYS A 139 -24.12 40.57 19.61
N ASP A 140 -22.86 40.23 19.69
CA ASP A 140 -21.97 40.56 20.78
C ASP A 140 -20.63 41.09 20.21
N PRO A 141 -20.51 42.40 19.98
CA PRO A 141 -19.30 43.03 19.44
C PRO A 141 -18.06 42.87 20.32
N ASN A 142 -18.24 42.46 21.58
CA ASN A 142 -17.17 42.28 22.56
C ASN A 142 -16.88 40.79 22.85
N HIS A 143 -17.33 39.88 22.01
CA HIS A 143 -17.08 38.45 22.19
C HIS A 143 -15.62 38.11 21.91
N ILE A 144 -14.87 37.84 22.97
CA ILE A 144 -13.41 37.68 22.92
C ILE A 144 -12.98 36.52 22.00
N GLU A 145 -13.59 35.32 22.14
CA GLU A 145 -13.25 34.15 21.31
C GLU A 145 -13.55 34.39 19.83
N ALA A 146 -14.57 35.25 19.52
CA ALA A 146 -14.85 35.58 18.13
C ALA A 146 -13.76 36.49 17.56
N HIS A 147 -13.22 37.43 18.31
CA HIS A 147 -12.08 38.24 17.89
C HIS A 147 -10.81 37.39 17.72
N ILE A 148 -10.53 36.43 18.63
CA ILE A 148 -9.40 35.48 18.49
C ILE A 148 -9.56 34.63 17.23
N LEU A 149 -10.75 34.11 16.96
CA LEU A 149 -11.04 33.33 15.76
C LEU A 149 -10.91 34.20 14.50
N LEU A 150 -11.44 35.44 14.51
CA LEU A 150 -11.32 36.36 13.38
C LEU A 150 -9.85 36.69 13.08
N GLY A 151 -9.05 36.90 14.14
CA GLY A 151 -7.59 37.03 14.02
C GLY A 151 -6.94 35.84 13.32
N SER A 152 -7.32 34.64 13.71
CA SER A 152 -6.84 33.38 13.05
C SER A 152 -7.27 33.29 11.59
N ILE A 153 -8.52 33.65 11.27
CA ILE A 153 -9.04 33.72 9.90
C ILE A 153 -8.25 34.74 9.07
N ARG A 154 -8.05 35.96 9.60
CA ARG A 154 -7.28 37.00 8.90
C ARG A 154 -5.84 36.57 8.63
N PHE A 155 -5.23 35.89 9.57
CA PHE A 155 -3.90 35.34 9.39
C PHE A 155 -3.88 34.27 8.26
N ALA A 156 -4.83 33.33 8.26
CA ALA A 156 -4.97 32.32 7.24
C ALA A 156 -5.26 32.90 5.82
N GLN A 157 -5.88 34.11 5.78
CA GLN A 157 -6.08 34.92 4.56
C GLN A 157 -4.86 35.76 4.18
N ASP A 158 -3.71 35.61 4.85
CA ASP A 158 -2.49 36.41 4.71
C ASP A 158 -2.66 37.92 4.97
N LYS A 159 -3.66 38.31 5.77
CA LYS A 159 -3.97 39.69 6.18
C LYS A 159 -3.40 39.96 7.58
N ARG A 160 -2.07 39.98 7.69
CA ARG A 160 -1.34 39.97 8.98
C ARG A 160 -1.69 41.16 9.88
N ASP A 161 -1.77 42.38 9.33
CA ASP A 161 -2.11 43.59 10.11
C ASP A 161 -3.51 43.49 10.71
N LYS A 162 -4.50 43.04 9.93
CA LYS A 162 -5.86 42.81 10.39
C LYS A 162 -5.96 41.67 11.43
N ALA A 163 -5.15 40.66 11.31
CA ALA A 163 -5.07 39.57 12.28
C ALA A 163 -4.60 40.12 13.63
N LEU A 164 -3.53 40.94 13.61
CA LEU A 164 -2.98 41.57 14.82
C LEU A 164 -3.97 42.58 15.46
N GLU A 165 -4.71 43.34 14.64
CA GLU A 165 -5.77 44.26 15.10
C GLU A 165 -6.84 43.49 15.88
N GLU A 166 -7.38 42.41 15.35
CA GLU A 166 -8.41 41.61 16.03
C GLU A 166 -7.91 40.96 17.33
N LEU A 167 -6.67 40.45 17.33
CA LEU A 167 -6.06 39.85 18.54
C LEU A 167 -5.79 40.89 19.63
N ASN A 168 -5.36 42.09 19.26
CA ASN A 168 -5.21 43.19 20.22
C ASN A 168 -6.56 43.64 20.77
N LYS A 169 -7.61 43.69 19.94
CA LYS A 169 -8.97 44.02 20.38
C LYS A 169 -9.48 43.00 21.40
N ALA A 170 -9.19 41.68 21.21
CA ALA A 170 -9.50 40.68 22.23
C ALA A 170 -8.83 40.96 23.58
N ILE A 171 -7.59 41.50 23.57
CA ILE A 171 -6.87 41.90 24.78
C ILE A 171 -7.43 43.21 25.39
N GLU A 172 -7.81 44.15 24.53
CA GLU A 172 -8.43 45.41 24.97
C GLU A 172 -9.77 45.19 25.70
N ILE A 173 -10.58 44.23 25.23
CA ILE A 173 -11.86 43.87 25.85
C ILE A 173 -11.65 43.28 27.25
N ASP A 174 -10.70 42.36 27.43
CA ASP A 174 -10.31 41.86 28.75
C ASP A 174 -8.79 41.66 28.83
N PRO A 175 -8.07 42.66 29.40
CA PRO A 175 -6.60 42.61 29.54
C PRO A 175 -6.08 41.54 30.51
N LYS A 176 -6.96 40.85 31.23
CA LYS A 176 -6.58 39.77 32.16
C LYS A 176 -6.84 38.39 31.63
N ARG A 177 -7.43 38.28 30.44
CA ARG A 177 -7.80 36.98 29.85
C ARG A 177 -6.63 36.31 29.17
N VAL A 178 -6.19 35.19 29.71
CA VAL A 178 -5.00 34.43 29.26
C VAL A 178 -5.15 33.95 27.80
N GLU A 179 -6.33 33.55 27.40
CA GLU A 179 -6.63 33.04 26.06
C GLU A 179 -6.34 34.06 24.96
N SER A 180 -6.57 35.36 25.24
CA SER A 180 -6.25 36.44 24.29
C SER A 180 -4.75 36.52 24.03
N TYR A 181 -3.94 36.43 25.08
CA TYR A 181 -2.47 36.42 24.93
C TYR A 181 -1.97 35.13 24.28
N LEU A 182 -2.59 33.99 24.55
CA LEU A 182 -2.24 32.75 23.84
C LEU A 182 -2.57 32.83 22.34
N GLY A 183 -3.68 33.47 21.98
CA GLY A 183 -4.01 33.79 20.58
C GLY A 183 -2.94 34.64 19.91
N LEU A 184 -2.53 35.73 20.59
CA LEU A 184 -1.48 36.64 20.11
C LEU A 184 -0.10 35.94 20.04
N ALA A 185 0.24 35.12 21.03
CA ALA A 185 1.49 34.35 21.03
C ALA A 185 1.56 33.38 19.83
N ARG A 186 0.47 32.66 19.53
CA ARG A 186 0.38 31.77 18.33
C ARG A 186 0.57 32.57 17.04
N PHE A 187 0.04 33.79 16.96
CA PHE A 187 0.27 34.68 15.81
C PHE A 187 1.77 35.03 15.67
N TYR A 188 2.46 35.42 16.75
CA TYR A 188 3.90 35.70 16.69
C TYR A 188 4.74 34.46 16.40
N VAL A 189 4.36 33.28 16.90
CA VAL A 189 4.99 32.02 16.53
C VAL A 189 4.88 31.78 15.02
N ALA A 190 3.69 31.94 14.47
CA ALA A 190 3.41 31.72 13.04
C ALA A 190 4.09 32.75 12.11
N THR A 191 4.28 33.99 12.61
CA THR A 191 5.02 35.04 11.89
C THR A 191 6.52 35.03 12.15
N GLN A 192 7.02 34.05 12.92
CA GLN A 192 8.43 33.87 13.28
C GLN A 192 9.05 35.04 14.06
N ASP A 193 8.20 35.87 14.73
CA ASP A 193 8.66 36.90 15.66
C ASP A 193 8.89 36.26 17.04
N SER A 194 10.05 35.60 17.17
CA SER A 194 10.38 34.82 18.37
C SER A 194 10.47 35.70 19.65
N ALA A 195 10.89 36.93 19.51
CA ALA A 195 11.03 37.82 20.66
C ALA A 195 9.66 38.18 21.28
N LYS A 196 8.72 38.59 20.40
CA LYS A 196 7.36 38.91 20.84
C LYS A 196 6.56 37.68 21.27
N ALA A 197 6.79 36.52 20.61
CA ALA A 197 6.16 35.28 21.03
C ALA A 197 6.55 34.89 22.47
N LEU A 198 7.86 34.93 22.81
CA LEU A 198 8.36 34.65 24.15
C LEU A 198 7.83 35.66 25.20
N GLU A 199 7.82 36.96 24.89
CA GLU A 199 7.27 37.99 25.73
C GLU A 199 5.78 37.75 26.01
N THR A 200 5.02 37.44 24.95
CA THR A 200 3.57 37.24 25.06
C THR A 200 3.22 35.98 25.87
N PHE A 201 3.95 34.87 25.69
CA PHE A 201 3.78 33.70 26.54
C PHE A 201 4.08 34.00 28.03
N LYS A 202 5.17 34.72 28.32
CA LYS A 202 5.48 35.15 29.69
C LYS A 202 4.38 36.02 30.27
N ARG A 203 3.84 36.93 29.46
CA ARG A 203 2.72 37.77 29.90
C ARG A 203 1.47 36.97 30.22
N ALA A 204 1.15 35.92 29.40
CA ALA A 204 0.05 34.99 29.69
C ALA A 204 0.25 34.28 31.04
N LEU A 205 1.47 33.84 31.33
CA LEU A 205 1.83 33.18 32.59
C LEU A 205 1.88 34.13 33.80
N ASP A 206 2.29 35.40 33.61
CA ASP A 206 2.21 36.43 34.66
C ASP A 206 0.76 36.69 35.11
N LEU A 207 -0.18 36.61 34.16
CA LEU A 207 -1.61 36.76 34.44
C LEU A 207 -2.21 35.55 35.16
N ASN A 208 -1.80 34.36 34.77
CA ASN A 208 -2.23 33.14 35.44
C ASN A 208 -1.09 32.11 35.49
N PRO A 209 -0.25 32.12 36.56
CA PRO A 209 0.81 31.17 36.77
C PRO A 209 0.36 29.71 36.94
N SER A 210 -0.94 29.47 37.09
CA SER A 210 -1.54 28.16 37.24
C SER A 210 -2.25 27.69 35.97
N SER A 211 -2.03 28.35 34.83
CA SER A 211 -2.62 27.95 33.57
C SER A 211 -1.84 26.78 32.93
N ALA A 212 -2.34 25.55 33.07
CA ALA A 212 -1.76 24.35 32.43
C ALA A 212 -1.66 24.51 30.91
N VAL A 213 -2.65 25.15 30.29
CA VAL A 213 -2.65 25.40 28.84
C VAL A 213 -1.52 26.35 28.43
N ALA A 214 -1.32 27.46 29.17
CA ALA A 214 -0.25 28.41 28.87
C ALA A 214 1.13 27.79 29.02
N HIS A 215 1.39 27.05 30.10
CA HIS A 215 2.64 26.29 30.29
C HIS A 215 2.85 25.26 29.18
N THR A 216 1.80 24.55 28.77
CA THR A 216 1.88 23.54 27.68
C THR A 216 2.24 24.20 26.35
N GLU A 217 1.57 25.27 25.95
CA GLU A 217 1.85 25.95 24.68
C GLU A 217 3.22 26.63 24.68
N TYR A 218 3.62 27.23 25.77
CA TYR A 218 4.95 27.80 25.90
C TYR A 218 6.03 26.73 25.84
N GLY A 219 5.84 25.61 26.55
CA GLY A 219 6.75 24.49 26.50
C GLY A 219 6.91 23.93 25.08
N LYS A 220 5.81 23.74 24.34
CA LYS A 220 5.84 23.36 22.91
C LYS A 220 6.67 24.34 22.06
N TYR A 221 6.47 25.63 22.29
CA TYR A 221 7.22 26.62 21.54
C TYR A 221 8.72 26.61 21.86
N LEU A 222 9.10 26.42 23.13
CA LEU A 222 10.48 26.24 23.53
C LEU A 222 11.15 25.04 22.90
N VAL A 223 10.39 23.93 22.66
CA VAL A 223 10.89 22.81 21.85
C VAL A 223 11.23 23.24 20.42
N GLN A 224 10.35 24.01 19.78
CA GLN A 224 10.58 24.52 18.42
C GLN A 224 11.81 25.44 18.34
N LEU A 225 12.07 26.17 19.40
CA LEU A 225 13.27 27.03 19.51
C LEU A 225 14.57 26.28 19.85
N GLY A 226 14.54 24.95 19.99
CA GLY A 226 15.70 24.17 20.36
C GLY A 226 16.16 24.37 21.80
N LYS A 227 15.25 24.71 22.71
CA LYS A 227 15.50 24.96 24.14
C LYS A 227 14.94 23.85 25.03
N PRO A 228 15.44 22.63 24.96
CA PRO A 228 14.79 21.47 25.58
C PRO A 228 14.76 21.53 27.13
N ALA A 229 15.75 22.14 27.76
CA ALA A 229 15.75 22.27 29.23
C ALA A 229 14.67 23.22 29.76
N GLU A 230 14.48 24.37 29.09
CA GLU A 230 13.42 25.31 29.41
C GLU A 230 12.05 24.69 29.11
N ALA A 231 11.94 23.99 27.98
CA ALA A 231 10.73 23.26 27.59
C ALA A 231 10.32 22.19 28.61
N GLU A 232 11.26 21.40 29.09
CA GLU A 232 11.00 20.38 30.13
C GLU A 232 10.46 21.00 31.40
N ALA A 233 11.04 22.14 31.82
CA ALA A 233 10.59 22.84 33.02
C ALA A 233 9.13 23.34 32.90
N GLU A 234 8.78 23.95 31.76
CA GLU A 234 7.43 24.45 31.53
C GLU A 234 6.41 23.29 31.36
N LEU A 235 6.75 22.23 30.67
CA LEU A 235 5.87 21.06 30.50
C LEU A 235 5.65 20.29 31.82
N LYS A 236 6.66 20.21 32.68
CA LYS A 236 6.49 19.69 34.05
C LYS A 236 5.57 20.58 34.88
N LYS A 237 5.74 21.92 34.77
CA LYS A 237 4.88 22.86 35.44
C LYS A 237 3.42 22.75 34.99
N ALA A 238 3.20 22.56 33.68
CA ALA A 238 1.87 22.31 33.14
C ALA A 238 1.18 21.11 33.81
N VAL A 239 1.90 19.99 33.98
CA VAL A 239 1.37 18.78 34.66
C VAL A 239 1.22 19.00 36.17
N GLU A 240 2.09 19.79 36.81
CA GLU A 240 1.98 20.12 38.24
C GLU A 240 0.72 20.92 38.53
N VAL A 241 0.45 21.99 37.76
CA VAL A 241 -0.72 22.86 37.94
C VAL A 241 -2.00 22.24 37.41
N GLY A 242 -1.93 21.36 36.43
CA GLY A 242 -3.06 20.62 35.86
C GLY A 242 -2.86 19.10 35.94
N PRO A 243 -2.87 18.49 37.14
CA PRO A 243 -2.52 17.06 37.30
C PRO A 243 -3.48 16.13 36.57
N ASN A 244 -4.68 16.52 36.24
CA ASN A 244 -5.65 15.77 35.48
C ASN A 244 -5.77 16.22 34.01
N ASP A 245 -4.93 17.17 33.58
CA ASP A 245 -4.91 17.61 32.19
C ASP A 245 -4.20 16.56 31.30
N ARG A 246 -5.01 15.82 30.54
CA ARG A 246 -4.52 14.79 29.61
C ARG A 246 -3.57 15.36 28.56
N ASN A 247 -3.87 16.57 28.05
CA ASN A 247 -3.07 17.17 27.01
C ASN A 247 -1.68 17.57 27.53
N ALA A 248 -1.60 18.19 28.72
CA ALA A 248 -0.34 18.51 29.37
C ALA A 248 0.53 17.28 29.59
N ARG A 249 -0.06 16.18 30.13
CA ARG A 249 0.63 14.90 30.32
C ARG A 249 1.07 14.27 29.00
N PHE A 250 0.20 14.26 27.99
CA PHE A 250 0.53 13.71 26.67
C PHE A 250 1.69 14.47 26.03
N VAL A 251 1.69 15.80 26.10
CA VAL A 251 2.76 16.63 25.53
C VAL A 251 4.09 16.40 26.27
N LEU A 252 4.07 16.29 27.60
CA LEU A 252 5.27 15.97 28.37
C LEU A 252 5.82 14.56 28.02
N ALA A 253 4.93 13.56 27.93
CA ALA A 253 5.31 12.20 27.57
C ALA A 253 5.91 12.14 26.14
N SER A 254 5.27 12.83 25.19
CA SER A 254 5.75 12.93 23.81
C SER A 254 7.09 13.68 23.71
N PHE A 255 7.28 14.73 24.53
CA PHE A 255 8.55 15.44 24.62
C PHE A 255 9.69 14.51 25.03
N TYR A 256 9.48 13.66 26.04
CA TYR A 256 10.49 12.70 26.45
C TYR A 256 10.79 11.65 25.38
N LEU A 257 9.74 11.15 24.67
CA LEU A 257 9.90 10.18 23.58
C LEU A 257 10.74 10.78 22.44
N VAL A 258 10.40 11.99 21.96
CA VAL A 258 11.13 12.67 20.88
C VAL A 258 12.60 12.95 21.27
N ASN A 259 12.85 13.30 22.53
CA ASN A 259 14.21 13.53 23.04
C ASN A 259 14.92 12.21 23.44
N LYS A 260 14.39 11.05 23.11
CA LYS A 260 14.97 9.71 23.38
C LYS A 260 15.23 9.44 24.87
N GLN A 261 14.50 10.10 25.75
CA GLN A 261 14.54 9.87 27.21
C GLN A 261 13.53 8.77 27.58
N MET A 262 13.82 7.54 27.15
CA MET A 262 12.84 6.43 27.13
C MET A 262 12.26 6.12 28.51
N ASP A 263 13.06 6.13 29.58
CA ASP A 263 12.59 5.82 30.95
C ASP A 263 11.57 6.86 31.43
N LYS A 264 11.87 8.15 31.21
CA LYS A 264 10.93 9.24 31.56
C LYS A 264 9.67 9.24 30.68
N ALA A 265 9.83 8.87 29.39
CA ALA A 265 8.69 8.72 28.48
C ALA A 265 7.77 7.61 28.99
N GLU A 266 8.32 6.43 29.32
CA GLU A 266 7.55 5.30 29.83
C GLU A 266 6.79 5.67 31.11
N GLU A 267 7.44 6.31 32.06
CA GLU A 267 6.82 6.79 33.30
C GLU A 267 5.67 7.76 33.01
N ALA A 268 5.91 8.74 32.13
CA ALA A 268 4.91 9.73 31.77
C ALA A 268 3.71 9.13 31.02
N TYR A 269 3.93 8.15 30.09
CA TYR A 269 2.85 7.43 29.40
C TYR A 269 2.07 6.51 30.34
N LYS A 270 2.73 5.84 31.31
CA LYS A 270 2.06 5.07 32.37
C LYS A 270 1.17 5.99 33.22
N ALA A 271 1.69 7.16 33.62
CA ALA A 271 0.91 8.12 34.38
C ALA A 271 -0.27 8.71 33.60
N LEU A 272 -0.12 8.89 32.26
CA LEU A 272 -1.19 9.31 31.38
C LEU A 272 -2.29 8.23 31.26
N ALA A 273 -1.90 6.97 31.05
CA ALA A 273 -2.83 5.84 30.96
C ALA A 273 -3.62 5.64 32.29
N ALA A 274 -2.96 5.89 33.42
CA ALA A 274 -3.57 5.74 34.75
C ALA A 274 -4.63 6.81 35.07
N LEU A 275 -4.68 7.94 34.37
CA LEU A 275 -5.71 8.98 34.59
C LEU A 275 -7.13 8.45 34.46
N ASP A 276 -7.34 7.55 33.53
CA ASP A 276 -8.64 6.97 33.21
C ASP A 276 -8.55 5.45 33.19
N LYS A 277 -8.07 4.84 34.28
CA LYS A 277 -7.94 3.39 34.41
C LYS A 277 -9.27 2.69 34.11
N GLY A 278 -9.20 1.63 33.30
CA GLY A 278 -10.36 0.89 32.82
C GLY A 278 -11.05 1.49 31.59
N LYS A 279 -10.53 2.60 31.04
CA LYS A 279 -10.94 3.10 29.73
C LYS A 279 -9.96 2.64 28.67
N PRO A 280 -10.37 1.76 27.72
CA PRO A 280 -9.49 1.16 26.71
C PRO A 280 -8.66 2.19 25.93
N GLN A 281 -9.28 3.30 25.54
CA GLN A 281 -8.62 4.37 24.78
C GLN A 281 -7.49 5.04 25.57
N SER A 282 -7.64 5.14 26.88
CA SER A 282 -6.64 5.78 27.75
C SER A 282 -5.44 4.86 27.99
N GLU A 283 -5.69 3.57 28.12
CA GLU A 283 -4.65 2.56 28.29
C GLU A 283 -3.92 2.28 26.97
N ALA A 284 -4.60 2.39 25.81
CA ALA A 284 -4.03 2.20 24.49
C ALA A 284 -2.86 3.17 24.19
N VAL A 285 -2.83 4.38 24.80
CA VAL A 285 -1.72 5.33 24.59
C VAL A 285 -0.37 4.79 25.09
N LEU A 286 -0.38 3.92 26.11
CA LEU A 286 0.83 3.24 26.59
C LEU A 286 1.28 2.16 25.62
N ALA A 287 0.33 1.41 25.03
CA ALA A 287 0.66 0.41 24.01
C ALA A 287 1.23 1.08 22.75
N ASP A 288 0.63 2.19 22.31
CA ASP A 288 1.13 2.96 21.17
C ASP A 288 2.55 3.51 21.42
N PHE A 289 2.83 3.99 22.65
CA PHE A 289 4.19 4.35 23.05
C PHE A 289 5.17 3.20 22.90
N TYR A 290 4.85 2.00 23.41
CA TYR A 290 5.72 0.85 23.27
C TYR A 290 5.97 0.46 21.81
N ALA A 291 4.95 0.55 20.95
CA ALA A 291 5.08 0.32 19.52
C ALA A 291 6.06 1.33 18.87
N LEU A 292 5.93 2.64 19.22
CA LEU A 292 6.82 3.69 18.74
C LEU A 292 8.25 3.57 19.31
N ALA A 293 8.39 3.06 20.52
CA ALA A 293 9.68 2.79 21.17
C ALA A 293 10.38 1.52 20.67
N ASN A 294 9.86 0.90 19.60
CA ASN A 294 10.34 -0.38 19.06
C ASN A 294 10.31 -1.54 20.09
N ARG A 295 9.29 -1.55 20.94
CA ARG A 295 9.00 -2.58 21.95
C ARG A 295 7.66 -3.28 21.63
N PRO A 296 7.57 -3.99 20.51
CA PRO A 296 6.28 -4.50 20.01
C PRO A 296 5.63 -5.53 20.95
N ASP A 297 6.40 -6.32 21.66
CA ASP A 297 5.89 -7.32 22.59
C ASP A 297 5.19 -6.67 23.79
N ASP A 298 5.77 -5.61 24.33
CA ASP A 298 5.17 -4.84 25.41
C ASP A 298 3.87 -4.17 24.95
N ALA A 299 3.86 -3.63 23.72
CA ALA A 299 2.65 -3.08 23.13
C ALA A 299 1.53 -4.12 23.00
N ILE A 300 1.84 -5.31 22.47
CA ILE A 300 0.88 -6.42 22.34
C ILE A 300 0.36 -6.85 23.72
N ASN A 301 1.22 -6.89 24.74
CA ASN A 301 0.83 -7.28 26.10
C ASN A 301 -0.17 -6.28 26.71
N VAL A 302 0.05 -4.98 26.53
CA VAL A 302 -0.90 -3.95 26.99
C VAL A 302 -2.22 -4.08 26.25
N TYR A 303 -2.21 -4.24 24.91
CA TYR A 303 -3.46 -4.44 24.15
C TYR A 303 -4.21 -5.72 24.52
N LYS A 304 -3.50 -6.82 24.83
CA LYS A 304 -4.13 -8.04 25.37
C LYS A 304 -4.75 -7.80 26.74
N GLY A 305 -4.11 -7.03 27.61
CA GLY A 305 -4.69 -6.59 28.87
C GLY A 305 -6.00 -5.83 28.67
N ILE A 306 -6.00 -4.85 27.76
CA ILE A 306 -7.21 -4.09 27.40
C ILE A 306 -8.31 -5.02 26.91
N LEU A 307 -7.99 -5.99 26.04
CA LEU A 307 -8.98 -6.95 25.51
C LEU A 307 -9.49 -7.93 26.56
N SER A 308 -8.76 -8.21 27.64
CA SER A 308 -9.25 -9.04 28.74
C SER A 308 -10.33 -8.34 29.56
N GLU A 309 -10.25 -7.01 29.68
CA GLU A 309 -11.23 -6.19 30.41
C GLU A 309 -12.34 -5.66 29.48
N SER A 310 -12.01 -5.42 28.22
CA SER A 310 -12.91 -4.87 27.19
C SER A 310 -12.81 -5.67 25.89
N PRO A 311 -13.39 -6.89 25.80
CA PRO A 311 -13.26 -7.78 24.65
C PRO A 311 -13.76 -7.20 23.32
N ASP A 312 -14.67 -6.22 23.39
CA ASP A 312 -15.29 -5.58 22.23
C ASP A 312 -14.50 -4.35 21.74
N TYR A 313 -13.37 -4.02 22.37
CA TYR A 313 -12.53 -2.92 21.92
C TYR A 313 -11.73 -3.30 20.68
N ILE A 314 -12.40 -3.28 19.53
CA ILE A 314 -11.88 -3.77 18.23
C ILE A 314 -10.60 -3.06 17.80
N GLN A 315 -10.39 -1.81 18.18
CA GLN A 315 -9.17 -1.05 17.85
C GLN A 315 -7.89 -1.77 18.35
N ALA A 316 -7.94 -2.35 19.55
CA ALA A 316 -6.81 -3.13 20.05
C ALA A 316 -6.50 -4.36 19.18
N GLN A 317 -7.52 -5.00 18.60
CA GLN A 317 -7.34 -6.15 17.70
C GLN A 317 -6.65 -5.71 16.38
N TYR A 318 -7.06 -4.58 15.81
CA TYR A 318 -6.38 -4.02 14.62
C TYR A 318 -4.92 -3.68 14.91
N ARG A 319 -4.67 -3.00 16.06
CA ARG A 319 -3.31 -2.61 16.43
C ARG A 319 -2.40 -3.80 16.68
N ILE A 320 -2.89 -4.87 17.32
CA ILE A 320 -2.15 -6.13 17.46
C ILE A 320 -1.79 -6.70 16.08
N ALA A 321 -2.75 -6.75 15.14
CA ALA A 321 -2.47 -7.25 13.79
C ALA A 321 -1.41 -6.38 13.07
N GLU A 322 -1.51 -5.05 13.14
CA GLU A 322 -0.53 -4.12 12.56
C GLU A 322 0.87 -4.31 13.17
N ILE A 323 0.96 -4.46 14.49
CA ILE A 323 2.24 -4.68 15.19
C ILE A 323 2.84 -6.02 14.77
N LEU A 324 2.04 -7.10 14.68
CA LEU A 324 2.49 -8.41 14.19
C LEU A 324 3.00 -8.34 12.75
N MET A 325 2.31 -7.60 11.87
CA MET A 325 2.79 -7.35 10.50
C MET A 325 4.15 -6.63 10.52
N GLY A 326 4.30 -5.61 11.35
CA GLY A 326 5.57 -4.88 11.50
C GLY A 326 6.72 -5.74 12.06
N LYS A 327 6.41 -6.75 12.89
CA LYS A 327 7.38 -7.75 13.37
C LYS A 327 7.76 -8.80 12.34
N GLY A 328 7.04 -8.89 11.21
CA GLY A 328 7.16 -9.98 10.25
C GLY A 328 6.44 -11.27 10.68
N ASP A 329 5.67 -11.26 11.77
CA ASP A 329 4.81 -12.38 12.15
C ASP A 329 3.52 -12.34 11.31
N LEU A 330 3.66 -12.71 10.03
CA LEU A 330 2.57 -12.67 9.07
C LEU A 330 1.48 -13.71 9.40
N GLN A 331 1.85 -14.83 10.01
CA GLN A 331 0.89 -15.87 10.42
C GLN A 331 0.05 -15.39 11.60
N GLY A 332 0.68 -14.83 12.62
CA GLY A 332 -0.03 -14.26 13.77
C GLY A 332 -0.96 -13.11 13.35
N ALA A 333 -0.50 -12.23 12.46
CA ALA A 333 -1.32 -11.15 11.91
C ALA A 333 -2.53 -11.68 11.15
N SER A 334 -2.32 -12.67 10.25
CA SER A 334 -3.41 -13.31 9.50
C SER A 334 -4.45 -13.94 10.41
N ALA A 335 -4.00 -14.72 11.42
CA ALA A 335 -4.91 -15.35 12.38
C ALA A 335 -5.77 -14.33 13.13
N LYS A 336 -5.17 -13.19 13.53
CA LYS A 336 -5.89 -12.12 14.22
C LYS A 336 -6.93 -11.44 13.32
N LEU A 337 -6.60 -11.20 12.06
CA LEU A 337 -7.54 -10.61 11.09
C LEU A 337 -8.68 -11.57 10.73
N GLU A 338 -8.40 -12.87 10.59
CA GLU A 338 -9.43 -13.88 10.37
C GLU A 338 -10.39 -14.01 11.59
N GLU A 339 -9.89 -13.83 12.82
CA GLU A 339 -10.74 -13.79 14.03
C GLU A 339 -11.75 -12.64 13.98
N ILE A 340 -11.30 -11.45 13.54
CA ILE A 340 -12.17 -10.28 13.36
C ILE A 340 -13.21 -10.55 12.27
N LEU A 341 -12.75 -11.01 11.10
CA LEU A 341 -13.61 -11.23 9.93
C LEU A 341 -14.57 -12.42 10.09
N LYS A 342 -14.30 -13.34 11.02
CA LYS A 342 -15.25 -14.38 11.41
C LYS A 342 -16.46 -13.80 12.16
N LYS A 343 -16.26 -12.71 12.93
CA LYS A 343 -17.33 -12.00 13.64
C LYS A 343 -18.09 -11.06 12.73
N ASP A 344 -17.37 -10.29 11.93
CA ASP A 344 -17.90 -9.38 10.91
C ASP A 344 -17.15 -9.55 9.58
N PRO A 345 -17.69 -10.34 8.63
CA PRO A 345 -17.07 -10.57 7.32
C PRO A 345 -16.91 -9.31 6.47
N HIS A 346 -17.62 -8.24 6.82
CA HIS A 346 -17.59 -6.97 6.12
C HIS A 346 -16.82 -5.87 6.86
N ASP A 347 -16.10 -6.21 7.93
CA ASP A 347 -15.28 -5.25 8.65
C ASP A 347 -14.23 -4.64 7.72
N ARG A 348 -14.46 -3.38 7.37
CA ARG A 348 -13.66 -2.66 6.36
C ARG A 348 -12.19 -2.55 6.75
N GLN A 349 -11.89 -2.27 8.02
CA GLN A 349 -10.51 -2.10 8.48
C GLN A 349 -9.75 -3.43 8.46
N ALA A 350 -10.39 -4.51 8.90
CA ALA A 350 -9.80 -5.85 8.86
C ALA A 350 -9.56 -6.33 7.43
N LEU A 351 -10.53 -6.09 6.51
CA LEU A 351 -10.37 -6.39 5.09
C LEU A 351 -9.19 -5.62 4.48
N LEU A 352 -9.07 -4.32 4.78
CA LEU A 352 -7.96 -3.49 4.29
C LEU A 352 -6.60 -3.99 4.81
N LEU A 353 -6.50 -4.30 6.10
CA LEU A 353 -5.27 -4.84 6.71
C LEU A 353 -4.91 -6.21 6.13
N ARG A 354 -5.91 -7.10 5.94
CA ARG A 354 -5.70 -8.42 5.32
C ARG A 354 -5.26 -8.30 3.86
N ALA A 355 -5.83 -7.36 3.11
CA ALA A 355 -5.40 -7.07 1.75
C ALA A 355 -3.97 -6.54 1.70
N ARG A 356 -3.57 -5.67 2.63
CA ARG A 356 -2.17 -5.20 2.74
C ARG A 356 -1.21 -6.34 3.07
N LEU A 357 -1.59 -7.23 3.98
CA LEU A 357 -0.82 -8.42 4.33
C LEU A 357 -0.61 -9.32 3.11
N ARG A 358 -1.70 -9.65 2.40
CA ARG A 358 -1.70 -10.51 1.20
C ARG A 358 -1.06 -9.84 -0.02
N GLY A 359 -1.04 -8.53 -0.05
CA GLY A 359 -0.54 -7.73 -1.18
C GLY A 359 0.95 -7.89 -1.49
N GLN A 360 1.72 -8.54 -0.62
CA GLN A 360 3.14 -8.87 -0.82
C GLN A 360 3.38 -10.37 -0.98
N GLY A 361 2.32 -11.17 -1.02
CA GLY A 361 2.38 -12.62 -1.05
C GLY A 361 2.43 -13.21 -2.46
N THR A 362 1.99 -14.47 -2.57
CA THR A 362 1.90 -15.21 -3.82
C THR A 362 0.84 -14.64 -4.76
N GLN A 363 0.81 -15.09 -6.03
CA GLN A 363 -0.24 -14.71 -6.97
C GLN A 363 -1.67 -15.02 -6.46
N ASN A 364 -1.84 -16.09 -5.68
CA ASN A 364 -3.13 -16.42 -5.06
C ASN A 364 -3.46 -15.43 -3.93
N ASP A 365 -2.47 -15.04 -3.13
CA ASP A 365 -2.65 -14.02 -2.09
C ASP A 365 -3.03 -12.67 -2.69
N LEU A 366 -2.38 -12.28 -3.78
CA LEU A 366 -2.69 -11.05 -4.50
C LEU A 366 -4.13 -11.04 -5.04
N ARG A 367 -4.60 -12.18 -5.62
CA ARG A 367 -6.00 -12.31 -6.05
C ARG A 367 -6.96 -12.19 -4.87
N ALA A 368 -6.67 -12.85 -3.76
CA ALA A 368 -7.49 -12.75 -2.55
C ALA A 368 -7.48 -11.31 -1.97
N ALA A 369 -6.37 -10.61 -2.03
CA ALA A 369 -6.29 -9.20 -1.64
C ALA A 369 -7.20 -8.32 -2.50
N LEU A 370 -7.29 -8.57 -3.81
CA LEU A 370 -8.21 -7.82 -4.69
C LEU A 370 -9.67 -8.01 -4.31
N GLU A 371 -10.08 -9.22 -3.92
CA GLU A 371 -11.46 -9.46 -3.47
C GLU A 371 -11.77 -8.69 -2.17
N ASP A 372 -10.86 -8.70 -1.19
CA ASP A 372 -11.00 -7.90 0.02
C ASP A 372 -11.12 -6.40 -0.30
N LEU A 373 -10.29 -5.89 -1.22
CA LEU A 373 -10.29 -4.48 -1.61
C LEU A 373 -11.51 -4.05 -2.42
N LYS A 374 -12.08 -4.95 -3.23
CA LYS A 374 -13.37 -4.69 -3.89
C LYS A 374 -14.47 -4.41 -2.87
N GLU A 375 -14.51 -5.18 -1.78
CA GLU A 375 -15.48 -4.96 -0.72
C GLU A 375 -15.20 -3.66 0.04
N VAL A 376 -13.94 -3.35 0.34
CA VAL A 376 -13.54 -2.06 0.94
C VAL A 376 -14.02 -0.88 0.08
N LEU A 377 -13.77 -0.91 -1.24
CA LEU A 377 -14.16 0.16 -2.15
C LEU A 377 -15.66 0.17 -2.46
N ARG A 378 -16.36 -0.95 -2.32
CA ARG A 378 -17.83 -0.98 -2.38
C ARG A 378 -18.46 -0.19 -1.22
N GLN A 379 -17.89 -0.32 -0.02
CA GLN A 379 -18.35 0.42 1.17
C GLN A 379 -17.93 1.89 1.14
N GLU A 380 -16.71 2.17 0.68
CA GLU A 380 -16.14 3.51 0.59
C GLU A 380 -15.39 3.70 -0.73
N PRO A 381 -16.09 4.12 -1.81
CA PRO A 381 -15.52 4.19 -3.17
C PRO A 381 -14.29 5.09 -3.29
N ASN A 382 -14.19 6.10 -2.43
CA ASN A 382 -13.07 7.04 -2.42
C ASN A 382 -12.10 6.80 -1.26
N SER A 383 -12.08 5.58 -0.68
CA SER A 383 -11.15 5.26 0.40
C SER A 383 -9.71 5.46 -0.04
N ARG A 384 -9.00 6.44 0.55
CA ARG A 384 -7.59 6.73 0.23
C ARG A 384 -6.72 5.49 0.39
N ALA A 385 -6.85 4.80 1.52
CA ALA A 385 -6.08 3.58 1.80
C ALA A 385 -6.50 2.42 0.89
N GLY A 386 -7.80 2.29 0.59
CA GLY A 386 -8.33 1.28 -0.33
C GLY A 386 -7.79 1.46 -1.75
N LEU A 387 -7.88 2.66 -2.32
CA LEU A 387 -7.38 2.98 -3.65
C LEU A 387 -5.86 2.79 -3.77
N TYR A 388 -5.11 3.24 -2.74
CA TYR A 388 -3.66 3.08 -2.70
C TYR A 388 -3.26 1.60 -2.69
N THR A 389 -3.86 0.80 -1.78
CA THR A 389 -3.56 -0.63 -1.68
C THR A 389 -4.01 -1.39 -2.93
N MET A 390 -5.16 -1.01 -3.54
CA MET A 390 -5.62 -1.59 -4.80
C MET A 390 -4.62 -1.34 -5.93
N SER A 391 -4.08 -0.12 -6.04
CA SER A 391 -3.03 0.21 -7.01
C SER A 391 -1.75 -0.60 -6.76
N GLN A 392 -1.30 -0.72 -5.50
CA GLN A 392 -0.11 -1.51 -5.14
C GLN A 392 -0.27 -3.00 -5.44
N VAL A 393 -1.42 -3.60 -5.11
CA VAL A 393 -1.67 -5.03 -5.37
C VAL A 393 -1.69 -5.31 -6.87
N ASN A 394 -2.32 -4.46 -7.67
CA ASN A 394 -2.29 -4.58 -9.13
C ASN A 394 -0.87 -4.41 -9.69
N PHE A 395 -0.09 -3.47 -9.16
CA PHE A 395 1.32 -3.30 -9.50
C PHE A 395 2.12 -4.59 -9.22
N ASN A 396 1.97 -5.17 -8.03
CA ASN A 396 2.65 -6.41 -7.64
C ASN A 396 2.20 -7.64 -8.47
N MET A 397 0.96 -7.62 -8.98
CA MET A 397 0.45 -8.63 -9.92
C MET A 397 1.00 -8.47 -11.34
N GLY A 398 1.66 -7.35 -11.66
CA GLY A 398 2.03 -7.01 -13.03
C GLY A 398 0.89 -6.44 -13.87
N ALA A 399 -0.26 -6.14 -13.27
CA ALA A 399 -1.43 -5.57 -13.94
C ALA A 399 -1.30 -4.03 -14.02
N MET A 400 -0.34 -3.57 -14.83
CA MET A 400 0.11 -2.17 -14.84
C MET A 400 -0.99 -1.17 -15.24
N ASP A 401 -1.91 -1.55 -16.13
CA ASP A 401 -3.01 -0.65 -16.56
C ASP A 401 -4.01 -0.42 -15.41
N GLN A 402 -4.36 -1.47 -14.67
CA GLN A 402 -5.21 -1.38 -13.49
C GLN A 402 -4.52 -0.60 -12.37
N ALA A 403 -3.23 -0.87 -12.12
CA ALA A 403 -2.45 -0.11 -11.14
C ALA A 403 -2.47 1.39 -11.45
N ARG A 404 -2.27 1.76 -12.71
CA ARG A 404 -2.30 3.14 -13.20
C ARG A 404 -3.68 3.77 -13.04
N SER A 405 -4.75 3.04 -13.34
CA SER A 405 -6.13 3.53 -13.19
C SER A 405 -6.44 3.89 -11.74
N TYR A 406 -6.16 3.01 -10.78
CA TYR A 406 -6.41 3.29 -9.36
C TYR A 406 -5.49 4.39 -8.80
N ALA A 407 -4.25 4.49 -9.29
CA ALA A 407 -3.35 5.60 -8.94
C ALA A 407 -3.88 6.95 -9.46
N ALA A 408 -4.51 6.99 -10.64
CA ALA A 408 -5.16 8.18 -11.19
C ALA A 408 -6.41 8.57 -10.41
N ASP A 409 -7.25 7.60 -10.00
CA ASP A 409 -8.40 7.86 -9.13
C ASP A 409 -7.97 8.42 -7.77
N LEU A 410 -6.87 7.87 -7.23
CA LEU A 410 -6.29 8.36 -5.99
C LEU A 410 -5.77 9.80 -6.12
N GLU A 411 -5.08 10.14 -7.21
CA GLU A 411 -4.62 11.52 -7.47
C GLU A 411 -5.77 12.49 -7.66
N LYS A 412 -6.83 12.07 -8.36
CA LYS A 412 -8.04 12.88 -8.54
C LYS A 412 -8.71 13.25 -7.22
N ASN A 413 -8.84 12.28 -6.30
CA ASN A 413 -9.52 12.47 -5.02
C ASN A 413 -8.59 13.08 -3.95
N TYR A 414 -7.28 12.79 -4.02
CA TYR A 414 -6.27 13.19 -3.03
C TYR A 414 -5.00 13.73 -3.72
N PRO A 415 -5.08 14.90 -4.40
CA PRO A 415 -3.99 15.43 -5.24
C PRO A 415 -2.71 15.74 -4.44
N ASP A 416 -2.84 15.90 -3.11
CA ASP A 416 -1.74 16.22 -2.21
C ASP A 416 -1.13 14.98 -1.53
N TYR A 417 -1.65 13.79 -1.82
CA TYR A 417 -1.15 12.55 -1.23
C TYR A 417 0.15 12.09 -1.93
N LEU A 418 1.28 12.40 -1.30
CA LEU A 418 2.63 12.17 -1.86
C LEU A 418 2.92 10.70 -2.22
N PRO A 419 2.53 9.68 -1.40
CA PRO A 419 2.78 8.29 -1.74
C PRO A 419 2.16 7.84 -3.07
N ALA A 420 1.00 8.40 -3.46
CA ALA A 420 0.38 8.11 -4.75
C ALA A 420 1.27 8.55 -5.93
N LYS A 421 1.91 9.70 -5.79
CA LYS A 421 2.80 10.24 -6.84
C LYS A 421 4.06 9.39 -7.01
N LEU A 422 4.63 8.90 -5.91
CA LEU A 422 5.76 7.96 -5.97
C LEU A 422 5.33 6.63 -6.61
N LEU A 423 4.17 6.12 -6.29
CA LEU A 423 3.65 4.89 -6.90
C LEU A 423 3.46 5.04 -8.42
N GLN A 424 3.00 6.19 -8.91
CA GLN A 424 2.91 6.48 -10.34
C GLN A 424 4.28 6.46 -11.04
N VAL A 425 5.33 6.99 -10.37
CA VAL A 425 6.72 6.89 -10.87
C VAL A 425 7.13 5.42 -11.00
N GLN A 426 6.89 4.60 -9.98
CA GLN A 426 7.24 3.19 -9.97
C GLN A 426 6.47 2.40 -11.05
N ILE A 427 5.18 2.65 -11.21
CA ILE A 427 4.36 2.06 -12.28
C ILE A 427 4.92 2.43 -13.66
N SER A 428 5.35 3.67 -13.87
CA SER A 428 5.92 4.11 -15.15
C SER A 428 7.23 3.39 -15.46
N ILE A 429 8.12 3.21 -14.47
CA ILE A 429 9.35 2.42 -14.61
C ILE A 429 9.01 0.97 -14.99
N ALA A 430 8.14 0.33 -14.25
CA ALA A 430 7.76 -1.08 -14.47
C ALA A 430 7.01 -1.30 -15.80
N SER A 431 6.30 -0.27 -16.28
CA SER A 431 5.65 -0.28 -17.60
C SER A 431 6.62 -0.06 -18.77
N GLY A 432 7.93 0.14 -18.50
CA GLY A 432 8.92 0.41 -19.55
C GLY A 432 8.87 1.83 -20.12
N ASP A 433 8.33 2.79 -19.36
CA ASP A 433 8.30 4.21 -19.73
C ASP A 433 9.18 5.06 -18.78
N PRO A 434 10.52 4.97 -18.93
CA PRO A 434 11.43 5.73 -18.09
C PRO A 434 11.35 7.25 -18.31
N SER A 435 10.87 7.70 -19.48
CA SER A 435 10.71 9.13 -19.76
C SER A 435 9.59 9.76 -18.93
N SER A 436 8.44 9.10 -18.85
CA SER A 436 7.36 9.53 -17.93
C SER A 436 7.76 9.41 -16.47
N ALA A 437 8.47 8.34 -16.07
CA ALA A 437 8.99 8.18 -14.73
C ALA A 437 9.92 9.35 -14.34
N LEU A 438 10.84 9.73 -15.21
CA LEU A 438 11.74 10.86 -15.00
C LEU A 438 10.99 12.17 -14.77
N ARG A 439 9.99 12.46 -15.61
CA ARG A 439 9.18 13.68 -15.51
C ARG A 439 8.37 13.70 -14.19
N LEU A 440 7.70 12.58 -13.85
CA LEU A 440 6.90 12.46 -12.63
C LEU A 440 7.77 12.56 -11.37
N ALA A 441 8.93 11.90 -11.35
CA ALA A 441 9.86 11.96 -10.23
C ALA A 441 10.40 13.37 -10.00
N SER A 442 10.76 14.08 -11.09
CA SER A 442 11.24 15.47 -11.00
C SER A 442 10.14 16.40 -10.44
N ALA A 443 8.91 16.25 -10.91
CA ALA A 443 7.78 17.01 -10.38
C ALA A 443 7.48 16.68 -8.90
N LEU A 444 7.68 15.42 -8.48
CA LEU A 444 7.51 15.04 -7.08
C LEU A 444 8.61 15.64 -6.19
N LEU A 445 9.86 15.68 -6.65
CA LEU A 445 10.96 16.33 -5.91
C LEU A 445 10.70 17.83 -5.73
N ASP A 446 10.31 18.54 -6.79
CA ASP A 446 9.94 19.96 -6.73
C ASP A 446 8.79 20.21 -5.74
N ARG A 447 7.86 19.26 -5.63
CA ARG A 447 6.76 19.35 -4.67
C ARG A 447 7.25 19.09 -3.25
N LEU A 448 8.08 18.07 -3.03
CA LEU A 448 8.66 17.74 -1.73
C LEU A 448 9.48 18.90 -1.16
N ASP A 449 10.15 19.68 -2.02
CA ASP A 449 10.91 20.87 -1.62
C ASP A 449 10.00 22.02 -1.13
N LYS A 450 8.76 22.06 -1.62
CA LYS A 450 7.76 23.06 -1.25
C LYS A 450 6.81 22.59 -0.13
N THR A 451 6.89 21.31 0.26
CA THR A 451 6.02 20.75 1.29
C THR A 451 6.54 21.13 2.67
N ALA A 452 5.76 21.96 3.39
CA ALA A 452 6.03 22.23 4.80
C ALA A 452 5.68 21.00 5.64
N PRO A 453 6.49 20.65 6.64
CA PRO A 453 6.18 19.58 7.57
C PRO A 453 4.86 19.84 8.31
N ASP A 454 4.05 18.79 8.43
CA ASP A 454 2.81 18.78 9.24
C ASP A 454 2.63 17.40 9.90
N GLN A 455 1.43 17.13 10.44
CA GLN A 455 1.14 15.84 11.10
C GLN A 455 1.10 14.67 10.11
N GLU A 456 0.68 14.88 8.85
CA GLU A 456 0.67 13.85 7.81
C GLU A 456 2.02 13.74 7.11
N ASN A 457 2.69 14.86 6.88
CA ASN A 457 3.97 14.96 6.19
C ASN A 457 5.06 15.34 7.20
N THR A 458 5.44 14.40 8.05
CA THR A 458 6.51 14.61 9.02
C THR A 458 7.86 14.84 8.31
N PRO A 459 8.85 15.53 8.92
CA PRO A 459 10.19 15.69 8.34
C PRO A 459 10.82 14.35 7.96
N ALA A 460 10.60 13.30 8.76
CA ALA A 460 11.11 11.96 8.48
C ALA A 460 10.47 11.36 7.21
N LEU A 461 9.14 11.46 7.10
CA LEU A 461 8.40 10.97 5.92
C LEU A 461 8.81 11.73 4.65
N ILE A 462 8.93 13.08 4.73
CA ILE A 462 9.37 13.89 3.59
C ILE A 462 10.77 13.45 3.13
N ASN A 463 11.70 13.21 4.06
CA ASN A 463 13.06 12.77 3.73
C ASN A 463 13.08 11.35 3.15
N GLU A 464 12.29 10.44 3.70
CA GLU A 464 12.10 9.09 3.15
C GLU A 464 11.54 9.16 1.72
N MET A 465 10.46 9.91 1.52
CA MET A 465 9.85 10.10 0.21
C MET A 465 10.82 10.73 -0.79
N ARG A 466 11.64 11.69 -0.36
CA ARG A 466 12.67 12.33 -1.19
C ARG A 466 13.73 11.30 -1.59
N SER A 467 14.23 10.49 -0.64
CA SER A 467 15.21 9.43 -0.92
C SER A 467 14.66 8.43 -1.93
N ARG A 468 13.48 7.89 -1.71
CA ARG A 468 12.82 6.94 -2.62
C ARG A 468 12.53 7.53 -3.99
N THR A 469 12.24 8.83 -4.07
CA THR A 469 12.02 9.52 -5.34
C THR A 469 13.35 9.70 -6.10
N TYR A 470 14.44 10.03 -5.40
CA TYR A 470 15.78 10.05 -6.01
C TYR A 470 16.17 8.66 -6.54
N VAL A 471 15.94 7.58 -5.77
CA VAL A 471 16.19 6.21 -6.25
C VAL A 471 15.39 5.92 -7.52
N SER A 472 14.10 6.23 -7.52
CA SER A 472 13.24 5.98 -8.69
C SER A 472 13.66 6.84 -9.90
N ARG A 473 14.05 8.11 -9.68
CA ARG A 473 14.56 8.97 -10.75
C ARG A 473 15.90 8.47 -11.29
N GLY A 474 16.78 8.05 -10.39
CA GLY A 474 18.07 7.45 -10.75
C GLY A 474 17.90 6.19 -11.60
N ILE A 475 16.96 5.32 -11.27
CA ILE A 475 16.62 4.13 -12.09
C ILE A 475 16.15 4.57 -13.48
N ALA A 476 15.22 5.55 -13.56
CA ALA A 476 14.73 6.05 -14.85
C ALA A 476 15.87 6.66 -15.70
N GLN A 477 16.76 7.44 -15.09
CA GLN A 477 17.96 7.98 -15.76
C GLN A 477 18.88 6.86 -16.26
N GLY A 478 19.12 5.83 -15.45
CA GLY A 478 19.94 4.67 -15.82
C GLY A 478 19.37 3.92 -17.03
N LEU A 479 18.04 3.69 -17.06
CA LEU A 479 17.35 3.09 -18.20
C LEU A 479 17.46 3.94 -19.47
N LEU A 480 17.52 5.27 -19.33
CA LEU A 480 17.75 6.21 -20.42
C LEU A 480 19.24 6.36 -20.77
N LYS A 481 20.13 5.61 -20.10
CA LYS A 481 21.58 5.65 -20.24
C LYS A 481 22.22 7.01 -19.83
N ASN A 482 21.52 7.81 -19.04
CA ASN A 482 22.03 9.05 -18.46
C ASN A 482 22.76 8.73 -17.14
N TYR A 483 23.88 8.02 -17.22
CA TYR A 483 24.55 7.41 -16.07
C TYR A 483 25.05 8.44 -15.04
N ASP A 484 25.57 9.59 -15.47
CA ASP A 484 26.01 10.64 -14.54
C ASP A 484 24.86 11.20 -13.70
N ALA A 485 23.72 11.48 -14.32
CA ALA A 485 22.52 11.95 -13.64
C ALA A 485 21.94 10.87 -12.71
N SER A 486 21.93 9.61 -13.14
CA SER A 486 21.54 8.45 -12.32
C SER A 486 22.41 8.36 -11.06
N ARG A 487 23.72 8.48 -11.20
CA ARG A 487 24.68 8.47 -10.09
C ARG A 487 24.43 9.61 -9.11
N GLN A 488 24.21 10.84 -9.62
CA GLN A 488 23.89 12.00 -8.77
C GLN A 488 22.65 11.74 -7.91
N ASP A 489 21.59 11.18 -8.50
CA ASP A 489 20.36 10.85 -7.79
C ASP A 489 20.57 9.78 -6.72
N PHE A 490 21.28 8.69 -7.03
CA PHE A 490 21.57 7.65 -6.03
C PHE A 490 22.47 8.18 -4.91
N MET A 491 23.41 9.07 -5.21
CA MET A 491 24.23 9.70 -4.17
C MET A 491 23.44 10.67 -3.31
N ALA A 492 22.47 11.40 -3.88
CA ALA A 492 21.54 12.23 -3.10
C ALA A 492 20.66 11.37 -2.19
N ALA A 493 20.15 10.23 -2.68
CA ALA A 493 19.41 9.27 -1.85
C ALA A 493 20.29 8.73 -0.70
N LYS A 494 21.54 8.32 -1.00
CA LYS A 494 22.50 7.86 0.00
C LYS A 494 22.78 8.89 1.09
N ALA A 495 22.82 10.17 0.75
CA ALA A 495 23.04 11.24 1.73
C ALA A 495 21.84 11.37 2.71
N LEU A 496 20.62 11.11 2.24
CA LEU A 496 19.40 11.15 3.05
C LEU A 496 19.20 9.86 3.88
N THR A 497 19.55 8.72 3.29
CA THR A 497 19.35 7.39 3.87
C THR A 497 20.63 6.55 3.77
N PRO A 498 21.67 6.83 4.60
CA PRO A 498 23.00 6.22 4.46
C PRO A 498 23.02 4.69 4.67
N ASN A 499 21.99 4.14 5.32
CA ASN A 499 21.88 2.71 5.62
C ASN A 499 20.84 2.00 4.72
N ASP A 500 20.39 2.64 3.65
CA ASP A 500 19.44 2.04 2.72
C ASP A 500 20.16 1.09 1.75
N ILE A 501 19.89 -0.19 1.93
CA ILE A 501 20.46 -1.29 1.14
C ILE A 501 20.14 -1.14 -0.36
N ASP A 502 18.93 -0.69 -0.70
CA ASP A 502 18.50 -0.56 -2.09
C ASP A 502 19.33 0.50 -2.83
N VAL A 503 19.73 1.57 -2.15
CA VAL A 503 20.60 2.60 -2.73
C VAL A 503 21.95 2.02 -3.13
N TYR A 504 22.56 1.21 -2.27
CA TYR A 504 23.85 0.58 -2.58
C TYR A 504 23.73 -0.46 -3.70
N ASN A 505 22.66 -1.26 -3.72
CA ASN A 505 22.42 -2.22 -4.79
C ASN A 505 22.21 -1.52 -6.15
N ASN A 506 21.49 -0.40 -6.17
CA ASN A 506 21.33 0.40 -7.39
C ASN A 506 22.64 1.05 -7.87
N LEU A 507 23.46 1.56 -6.94
CA LEU A 507 24.80 2.09 -7.25
C LEU A 507 25.72 0.99 -7.81
N ALA A 508 25.65 -0.23 -7.26
CA ALA A 508 26.40 -1.37 -7.78
C ALA A 508 25.97 -1.74 -9.22
N GLY A 509 24.65 -1.82 -9.46
CA GLY A 509 24.09 -2.09 -10.78
C GLY A 509 24.48 -1.00 -11.81
N LEU A 510 24.46 0.27 -11.40
CA LEU A 510 24.90 1.38 -12.23
C LEU A 510 26.40 1.27 -12.57
N ALA A 511 27.24 0.98 -11.56
CA ALA A 511 28.68 0.81 -11.75
C ALA A 511 28.99 -0.34 -12.74
N LEU A 512 28.24 -1.44 -12.67
CA LEU A 512 28.36 -2.52 -13.67
C LEU A 512 27.96 -2.05 -15.08
N SER A 513 26.91 -1.26 -15.20
CA SER A 513 26.46 -0.70 -16.49
C SER A 513 27.50 0.25 -17.11
N GLU A 514 28.32 0.89 -16.27
CA GLU A 514 29.44 1.73 -16.66
C GLU A 514 30.77 0.95 -16.82
N ASN A 515 30.75 -0.38 -16.66
CA ASN A 515 31.93 -1.24 -16.64
C ASN A 515 32.94 -0.91 -15.53
N LYS A 516 32.48 -0.31 -14.41
CA LYS A 516 33.29 0.04 -13.22
C LYS A 516 33.19 -1.07 -12.18
N VAL A 517 33.79 -2.21 -12.49
CA VAL A 517 33.58 -3.44 -11.74
C VAL A 517 34.04 -3.35 -10.28
N ASP A 518 35.19 -2.73 -10.01
CA ASP A 518 35.74 -2.57 -8.66
C ASP A 518 34.84 -1.69 -7.78
N GLU A 519 34.22 -0.66 -8.38
CA GLU A 519 33.27 0.20 -7.68
C GLU A 519 31.99 -0.57 -7.33
N ALA A 520 31.49 -1.42 -8.24
CA ALA A 520 30.34 -2.28 -7.99
C ALA A 520 30.60 -3.26 -6.82
N VAL A 521 31.79 -3.86 -6.81
CA VAL A 521 32.25 -4.72 -5.69
C VAL A 521 32.18 -3.95 -4.37
N GLY A 522 32.69 -2.72 -4.34
CA GLY A 522 32.67 -1.87 -3.15
C GLY A 522 31.24 -1.58 -2.66
N PHE A 523 30.30 -1.32 -3.57
CA PHE A 523 28.90 -1.10 -3.20
C PHE A 523 28.21 -2.38 -2.69
N TYR A 524 28.45 -3.53 -3.30
CA TYR A 524 27.94 -4.80 -2.80
C TYR A 524 28.47 -5.14 -1.40
N GLU A 525 29.78 -4.90 -1.16
CA GLU A 525 30.36 -5.10 0.19
C GLU A 525 29.75 -4.13 1.21
N ASN A 526 29.41 -2.88 0.83
CA ASN A 526 28.68 -1.97 1.72
C ASN A 526 27.28 -2.54 2.06
N THR A 527 26.53 -3.05 1.07
CA THR A 527 25.27 -3.74 1.34
C THR A 527 25.47 -4.89 2.32
N LEU A 528 26.47 -5.73 2.09
CA LEU A 528 26.75 -6.92 2.90
C LEU A 528 27.29 -6.59 4.30
N SER A 529 27.80 -5.39 4.52
CA SER A 529 28.12 -4.90 5.86
C SER A 529 26.89 -4.53 6.68
N LEU A 530 25.80 -4.12 6.01
CA LEU A 530 24.50 -3.81 6.62
C LEU A 530 23.63 -5.06 6.79
N ASP A 531 23.61 -5.93 5.78
CA ASP A 531 22.90 -7.21 5.76
C ASP A 531 23.77 -8.28 5.10
N SER A 532 24.46 -9.07 5.91
CA SER A 532 25.39 -10.11 5.43
C SER A 532 24.73 -11.23 4.63
N THR A 533 23.41 -11.35 4.69
CA THR A 533 22.61 -12.37 3.99
C THR A 533 21.88 -11.82 2.78
N ASN A 534 22.05 -10.55 2.42
CA ASN A 534 21.35 -9.91 1.32
C ASN A 534 21.57 -10.66 0.01
N TYR A 535 20.49 -11.24 -0.50
CA TYR A 535 20.54 -12.08 -1.69
C TYR A 535 21.08 -11.35 -2.92
N ASN A 536 20.60 -10.13 -3.16
CA ASN A 536 20.97 -9.35 -4.35
C ASN A 536 22.47 -9.00 -4.35
N ALA A 537 22.96 -8.56 -3.20
CA ALA A 537 24.39 -8.21 -3.07
C ALA A 537 25.29 -9.43 -3.14
N LEU A 538 24.92 -10.54 -2.46
CA LEU A 538 25.68 -11.79 -2.53
C LEU A 538 25.69 -12.36 -3.95
N SER A 539 24.53 -12.45 -4.58
CA SER A 539 24.40 -12.94 -5.95
C SER A 539 25.15 -12.04 -6.94
N GLY A 540 25.00 -10.71 -6.82
CA GLY A 540 25.68 -9.75 -7.67
C GLY A 540 27.21 -9.83 -7.52
N LEU A 541 27.70 -9.82 -6.28
CA LEU A 541 29.14 -9.89 -5.99
C LEU A 541 29.77 -11.20 -6.47
N THR A 542 29.13 -12.33 -6.15
CA THR A 542 29.64 -13.65 -6.55
C THR A 542 29.56 -13.85 -8.06
N ASN A 543 28.55 -13.31 -8.72
CA ASN A 543 28.47 -13.30 -10.18
C ASN A 543 29.60 -12.47 -10.82
N VAL A 544 29.92 -11.29 -10.28
CA VAL A 544 31.05 -10.48 -10.72
C VAL A 544 32.35 -11.30 -10.66
N TYR A 545 32.63 -11.95 -9.54
CA TYR A 545 33.81 -12.79 -9.40
C TYR A 545 33.81 -13.97 -10.37
N ALA A 546 32.66 -14.63 -10.53
CA ALA A 546 32.52 -15.76 -11.45
C ALA A 546 32.73 -15.36 -12.92
N GLN A 547 32.20 -14.20 -13.35
CA GLN A 547 32.41 -13.66 -14.70
C GLN A 547 33.87 -13.31 -14.95
N GLN A 548 34.59 -12.85 -13.92
CA GLN A 548 36.05 -12.63 -13.98
C GLN A 548 36.85 -13.93 -13.84
N LYS A 549 36.21 -15.10 -13.78
CA LYS A 549 36.82 -16.42 -13.53
C LYS A 549 37.58 -16.53 -12.20
N GLN A 550 37.24 -15.66 -11.23
CA GLN A 550 37.77 -15.68 -9.87
C GLN A 550 36.93 -16.59 -8.97
N PHE A 551 36.78 -17.85 -9.37
CA PHE A 551 35.88 -18.82 -8.72
C PHE A 551 36.23 -19.02 -7.25
N ASP A 552 37.52 -19.10 -6.89
CA ASP A 552 37.96 -19.23 -5.51
C ASP A 552 37.43 -18.11 -4.62
N LYS A 553 37.44 -16.86 -5.10
CA LYS A 553 36.90 -15.73 -4.36
C LYS A 553 35.38 -15.80 -4.24
N ALA A 554 34.70 -16.20 -5.30
CA ALA A 554 33.25 -16.37 -5.29
C ALA A 554 32.82 -17.43 -4.27
N HIS A 555 33.47 -18.59 -4.29
CA HIS A 555 33.23 -19.67 -3.32
C HIS A 555 33.58 -19.24 -1.89
N ALA A 556 34.77 -18.68 -1.65
CA ALA A 556 35.18 -18.23 -0.32
C ALA A 556 34.19 -17.21 0.27
N ARG A 557 33.64 -16.30 -0.56
CA ARG A 557 32.69 -15.30 -0.11
C ARG A 557 31.36 -15.90 0.32
N ILE A 558 30.78 -16.80 -0.49
CA ILE A 558 29.51 -17.45 -0.18
C ILE A 558 29.68 -18.46 0.97
N ASP A 559 30.77 -19.22 1.00
CA ASP A 559 31.03 -20.23 2.03
C ASP A 559 31.16 -19.61 3.42
N LYS A 560 31.76 -18.42 3.52
CA LYS A 560 31.81 -17.67 4.77
C LYS A 560 30.41 -17.34 5.31
N VAL A 561 29.45 -17.04 4.42
CA VAL A 561 28.07 -16.74 4.84
C VAL A 561 27.32 -18.04 5.18
N ILE A 562 27.48 -19.08 4.36
CA ILE A 562 26.88 -20.40 4.62
C ILE A 562 27.36 -20.98 5.95
N GLN A 563 28.64 -20.79 6.33
CA GLN A 563 29.15 -21.24 7.62
C GLN A 563 28.39 -20.63 8.80
N SER A 564 27.97 -19.36 8.68
CA SER A 564 27.19 -18.66 9.70
C SER A 564 25.69 -18.97 9.61
N TYR A 565 25.18 -19.26 8.43
CA TYR A 565 23.77 -19.47 8.13
C TYR A 565 23.53 -20.71 7.27
N PRO A 566 23.87 -21.93 7.77
CA PRO A 566 23.90 -23.15 6.95
C PRO A 566 22.53 -23.64 6.47
N ASN A 567 21.45 -23.14 7.07
CA ASN A 567 20.09 -23.59 6.76
C ASN A 567 19.31 -22.60 5.88
N VAL A 568 20.00 -21.65 5.26
CA VAL A 568 19.36 -20.67 4.34
C VAL A 568 19.45 -21.15 2.91
N ALA A 569 18.34 -21.64 2.36
CA ALA A 569 18.26 -22.24 1.03
C ALA A 569 18.81 -21.35 -0.09
N SER A 570 18.53 -20.03 -0.04
CA SER A 570 18.99 -19.09 -1.06
C SER A 570 20.51 -18.97 -1.18
N LEU A 571 21.26 -19.21 -0.11
CA LEU A 571 22.72 -19.18 -0.12
C LEU A 571 23.29 -20.36 -0.90
N HIS A 572 22.72 -21.55 -0.71
CA HIS A 572 23.08 -22.75 -1.49
C HIS A 572 22.71 -22.59 -2.96
N PHE A 573 21.58 -21.90 -3.24
CA PHE A 573 21.22 -21.58 -4.61
C PHE A 573 22.22 -20.64 -5.29
N ILE A 574 22.69 -19.59 -4.59
CA ILE A 574 23.77 -18.72 -5.12
C ILE A 574 25.03 -19.54 -5.39
N LYS A 575 25.43 -20.43 -4.47
CA LYS A 575 26.61 -21.26 -4.65
C LYS A 575 26.47 -22.21 -5.87
N ALA A 576 25.28 -22.74 -6.08
CA ALA A 576 24.97 -23.52 -7.27
C ALA A 576 25.11 -22.71 -8.56
N GLN A 577 24.73 -21.44 -8.55
CA GLN A 577 24.90 -20.54 -9.69
C GLN A 577 26.39 -20.32 -10.03
N ILE A 578 27.27 -20.20 -9.02
CA ILE A 578 28.71 -20.10 -9.21
C ILE A 578 29.22 -21.35 -9.92
N TYR A 579 28.87 -22.56 -9.42
CA TYR A 579 29.21 -23.83 -10.07
C TYR A 579 28.68 -23.93 -11.50
N GLY A 580 27.49 -23.35 -11.75
CA GLY A 580 26.91 -23.28 -13.11
C GLY A 580 27.80 -22.48 -14.09
N VAL A 581 28.26 -21.30 -13.66
CA VAL A 581 29.21 -20.47 -14.47
C VAL A 581 30.56 -21.17 -14.63
N GLU A 582 31.04 -21.86 -13.58
CA GLU A 582 32.28 -22.64 -13.58
C GLU A 582 32.19 -23.90 -14.47
N ARG A 583 30.99 -24.26 -14.93
CA ARG A 583 30.66 -25.51 -15.63
C ARG A 583 30.88 -26.77 -14.82
N ASN A 584 30.84 -26.65 -13.50
CA ASN A 584 30.92 -27.79 -12.57
C ASN A 584 29.49 -28.30 -12.29
N GLY A 585 29.00 -29.17 -13.18
CA GLY A 585 27.64 -29.73 -13.07
C GLY A 585 27.40 -30.52 -11.79
N GLN A 586 28.41 -31.24 -11.29
CA GLN A 586 28.30 -32.05 -10.06
C GLN A 586 28.15 -31.12 -8.82
N GLY A 587 28.96 -30.08 -8.74
CA GLY A 587 28.87 -29.09 -7.66
C GLY A 587 27.51 -28.35 -7.70
N ALA A 588 27.06 -27.94 -8.89
CA ALA A 588 25.76 -27.28 -9.08
C ALA A 588 24.60 -28.20 -8.63
N GLU A 589 24.60 -29.49 -9.04
CA GLU A 589 23.57 -30.46 -8.63
C GLU A 589 23.54 -30.63 -7.11
N SER A 590 24.70 -30.78 -6.48
CA SER A 590 24.79 -30.95 -5.03
C SER A 590 24.15 -29.80 -4.26
N GLU A 591 24.51 -28.57 -4.62
CA GLU A 591 24.01 -27.38 -3.94
C GLU A 591 22.52 -27.09 -4.25
N LEU A 592 22.05 -27.38 -5.47
CA LEU A 592 20.63 -27.29 -5.80
C LEU A 592 19.79 -28.30 -5.03
N ARG A 593 20.29 -29.54 -4.85
CA ARG A 593 19.63 -30.54 -4.01
C ARG A 593 19.57 -30.09 -2.56
N LYS A 594 20.63 -29.45 -2.04
CA LYS A 594 20.64 -28.88 -0.70
C LYS A 594 19.64 -27.74 -0.58
N THR A 595 19.52 -26.90 -1.62
CA THR A 595 18.50 -25.84 -1.67
C THR A 595 17.09 -26.41 -1.50
N VAL A 596 16.75 -27.45 -2.28
CA VAL A 596 15.43 -28.10 -2.25
C VAL A 596 15.18 -28.88 -0.95
N GLU A 597 16.24 -29.43 -0.33
CA GLU A 597 16.15 -30.05 1.00
C GLU A 597 15.78 -29.04 2.07
N LEU A 598 16.42 -27.85 2.06
CA LEU A 598 16.20 -26.80 3.03
C LEU A 598 14.87 -26.05 2.82
N ASP A 599 14.55 -25.76 1.57
CA ASP A 599 13.27 -25.20 1.17
C ASP A 599 12.65 -25.98 0.00
N PRO A 600 11.79 -26.95 0.31
CA PRO A 600 11.10 -27.72 -0.70
C PRO A 600 10.20 -26.92 -1.65
N ASN A 601 9.92 -25.67 -1.34
CA ASN A 601 9.13 -24.77 -2.18
C ASN A 601 10.00 -23.79 -3.00
N TYR A 602 11.33 -23.96 -2.99
CA TYR A 602 12.24 -23.11 -3.75
C TYR A 602 12.17 -23.43 -5.25
N LEU A 603 11.18 -22.88 -5.94
CA LEU A 603 10.87 -23.21 -7.34
C LEU A 603 12.08 -23.08 -8.28
N ASN A 604 12.87 -22.03 -8.10
CA ASN A 604 14.03 -21.75 -8.94
C ASN A 604 15.08 -22.87 -8.89
N ALA A 605 15.19 -23.61 -7.78
CA ALA A 605 16.11 -24.72 -7.68
C ALA A 605 15.67 -25.92 -8.53
N TYR A 606 14.36 -26.22 -8.60
CA TYR A 606 13.85 -27.27 -9.48
C TYR A 606 14.06 -26.91 -10.96
N TYR A 607 13.81 -25.64 -11.32
CA TYR A 607 14.09 -25.18 -12.68
C TYR A 607 15.57 -25.26 -13.03
N ALA A 608 16.45 -24.87 -12.09
CA ALA A 608 17.90 -24.94 -12.29
C ALA A 608 18.39 -26.39 -12.39
N LEU A 609 17.87 -27.32 -11.55
CA LEU A 609 18.16 -28.76 -11.67
C LEU A 609 17.73 -29.32 -13.00
N ALA A 610 16.52 -29.02 -13.42
CA ALA A 610 16.01 -29.48 -14.70
C ALA A 610 16.82 -28.90 -15.87
N ALA A 611 17.17 -27.61 -15.84
CA ALA A 611 18.06 -27.02 -16.85
C ALA A 611 19.43 -27.66 -16.89
N LEU A 612 20.01 -28.00 -15.73
CA LEU A 612 21.27 -28.72 -15.64
C LEU A 612 21.18 -30.10 -16.31
N PHE A 613 20.09 -30.85 -16.07
CA PHE A 613 19.88 -32.16 -16.64
C PHE A 613 19.60 -32.08 -18.16
N ILE A 614 18.83 -31.09 -18.61
CA ILE A 614 18.59 -30.84 -20.04
C ILE A 614 19.92 -30.58 -20.76
N ASN A 615 20.75 -29.67 -20.20
CA ASN A 615 22.07 -29.36 -20.78
C ASN A 615 23.02 -30.56 -20.78
N SER A 616 22.76 -31.57 -19.96
CA SER A 616 23.53 -32.83 -19.88
C SER A 616 22.87 -34.00 -20.61
N HIS A 617 21.82 -33.74 -21.43
CA HIS A 617 21.02 -34.72 -22.14
C HIS A 617 20.45 -35.83 -21.23
N GLN A 618 19.92 -35.44 -20.07
CA GLN A 618 19.35 -36.32 -19.04
C GLN A 618 17.88 -35.92 -18.80
N GLU A 619 17.08 -35.90 -19.85
CA GLU A 619 15.70 -35.37 -19.86
C GLU A 619 14.78 -36.11 -18.87
N GLU A 620 14.97 -37.42 -18.66
CA GLU A 620 14.22 -38.20 -17.66
C GLU A 620 14.43 -37.67 -16.26
N ARG A 621 15.66 -37.29 -15.93
CA ARG A 621 15.97 -36.71 -14.61
C ARG A 621 15.34 -35.33 -14.45
N ALA A 622 15.34 -34.54 -15.52
CA ALA A 622 14.67 -33.24 -15.53
C ALA A 622 13.17 -33.39 -15.29
N ILE A 623 12.52 -34.33 -15.97
CA ILE A 623 11.09 -34.61 -15.77
C ILE A 623 10.82 -35.06 -14.33
N ALA A 624 11.68 -35.94 -13.77
CA ALA A 624 11.54 -36.42 -12.40
C ALA A 624 11.61 -35.27 -11.36
N GLU A 625 12.46 -34.28 -11.58
CA GLU A 625 12.50 -33.11 -10.69
C GLU A 625 11.21 -32.24 -10.76
N TYR A 626 10.67 -32.03 -11.96
CA TYR A 626 9.38 -31.34 -12.12
C TYR A 626 8.20 -32.16 -11.54
N GLN A 627 8.24 -33.48 -11.63
CA GLN A 627 7.24 -34.35 -10.98
C GLN A 627 7.28 -34.24 -9.46
N LYS A 628 8.45 -34.13 -8.86
CA LYS A 628 8.60 -33.84 -7.42
C LYS A 628 8.00 -32.48 -7.06
N LEU A 629 8.22 -31.48 -7.92
CA LEU A 629 7.61 -30.15 -7.73
C LEU A 629 6.08 -30.23 -7.78
N ILE A 630 5.52 -30.97 -8.76
CA ILE A 630 4.07 -31.20 -8.88
C ILE A 630 3.51 -31.93 -7.66
N ALA A 631 4.22 -32.93 -7.14
CA ALA A 631 3.78 -33.64 -5.93
C ALA A 631 3.63 -32.70 -4.70
N ARG A 632 4.41 -31.62 -4.65
CA ARG A 632 4.36 -30.60 -3.59
C ARG A 632 3.38 -29.47 -3.92
N GLN A 633 3.33 -29.08 -5.18
CA GLN A 633 2.48 -28.00 -5.68
C GLN A 633 1.66 -28.50 -6.88
N PRO A 634 0.57 -29.25 -6.64
CA PRO A 634 -0.24 -29.83 -7.73
C PRO A 634 -0.85 -28.79 -8.68
N ASN A 635 -0.95 -27.56 -8.23
CA ASN A 635 -1.52 -26.44 -8.98
C ASN A 635 -0.45 -25.55 -9.65
N SER A 636 0.70 -26.11 -10.05
CA SER A 636 1.77 -25.39 -10.76
C SER A 636 1.65 -25.54 -12.28
N PRO A 637 1.00 -24.64 -13.01
CA PRO A 637 0.86 -24.76 -14.47
C PRO A 637 2.21 -24.71 -15.19
N SER A 638 3.18 -24.01 -14.64
CA SER A 638 4.53 -23.91 -15.22
C SER A 638 5.25 -25.25 -15.20
N ALA A 639 5.13 -26.03 -14.13
CA ALA A 639 5.78 -27.34 -14.05
C ALA A 639 5.20 -28.32 -15.11
N TYR A 640 3.89 -28.34 -15.27
CA TYR A 640 3.25 -29.14 -16.34
C TYR A 640 3.66 -28.65 -17.73
N THR A 641 3.74 -27.33 -17.96
CA THR A 641 4.21 -26.77 -19.25
C THR A 641 5.61 -27.24 -19.57
N LEU A 642 6.53 -27.26 -18.61
CA LEU A 642 7.92 -27.65 -18.79
C LEU A 642 8.08 -29.16 -19.02
N ILE A 643 7.32 -29.98 -18.31
CA ILE A 643 7.26 -31.43 -18.62
C ILE A 643 6.73 -31.62 -20.06
N GLY A 644 5.67 -30.90 -20.42
CA GLY A 644 5.14 -30.95 -21.79
C GLY A 644 6.19 -30.61 -22.84
N MET A 645 7.01 -29.59 -22.61
CA MET A 645 8.12 -29.25 -23.54
C MET A 645 9.22 -30.31 -23.61
N LEU A 646 9.56 -30.92 -22.47
CA LEU A 646 10.56 -32.00 -22.45
C LEU A 646 10.05 -33.26 -23.18
N GLU A 647 8.81 -33.64 -22.96
CA GLU A 647 8.19 -34.77 -23.64
C GLU A 647 8.04 -34.49 -25.14
N ASP A 648 7.79 -33.25 -25.55
CA ASP A 648 7.77 -32.81 -26.95
C ASP A 648 9.16 -32.96 -27.59
N SER A 649 10.21 -32.48 -26.95
CA SER A 649 11.60 -32.63 -27.43
C SER A 649 12.01 -34.12 -27.60
N ARG A 650 11.45 -35.01 -26.78
CA ARG A 650 11.62 -36.44 -26.84
C ARG A 650 10.67 -37.12 -27.86
N LYS A 651 9.85 -36.36 -28.55
CA LYS A 651 8.81 -36.82 -29.48
C LYS A 651 7.72 -37.68 -28.81
N ASN A 652 7.57 -37.56 -27.48
CA ASN A 652 6.50 -38.23 -26.75
C ASN A 652 5.25 -37.33 -26.70
N TYR A 653 4.65 -37.13 -27.88
CA TYR A 653 3.57 -36.17 -28.10
C TYR A 653 2.32 -36.45 -27.26
N ASP A 654 2.00 -37.70 -26.94
CA ASP A 654 0.83 -38.02 -26.13
C ASP A 654 1.00 -37.56 -24.69
N ALA A 655 2.19 -37.75 -24.10
CA ALA A 655 2.52 -37.23 -22.76
C ALA A 655 2.61 -35.70 -22.76
N SER A 656 3.17 -35.12 -23.81
CA SER A 656 3.24 -33.66 -23.98
C SER A 656 1.85 -33.04 -24.01
N VAL A 657 0.91 -33.58 -24.80
CA VAL A 657 -0.49 -33.14 -24.87
C VAL A 657 -1.17 -33.20 -23.51
N GLN A 658 -0.98 -34.32 -22.74
CA GLN A 658 -1.56 -34.45 -21.41
C GLN A 658 -1.08 -33.34 -20.45
N ASN A 659 0.22 -33.05 -20.46
CA ASN A 659 0.82 -32.06 -19.61
C ASN A 659 0.40 -30.62 -20.01
N TYR A 660 0.38 -30.29 -21.31
CA TYR A 660 -0.10 -28.97 -21.75
C TYR A 660 -1.59 -28.76 -21.45
N LYS A 661 -2.44 -29.80 -21.62
CA LYS A 661 -3.84 -29.73 -21.21
C LYS A 661 -3.97 -29.44 -19.71
N LYS A 662 -3.20 -30.16 -18.90
CA LYS A 662 -3.21 -29.94 -17.44
C LYS A 662 -2.73 -28.54 -17.07
N ALA A 663 -1.71 -28.02 -17.74
CA ALA A 663 -1.27 -26.65 -17.56
C ALA A 663 -2.38 -25.62 -17.88
N LEU A 664 -3.13 -25.83 -18.97
CA LEU A 664 -4.24 -24.97 -19.40
C LEU A 664 -5.49 -25.10 -18.52
N GLU A 665 -5.73 -26.29 -17.91
CA GLU A 665 -6.79 -26.44 -16.89
C GLU A 665 -6.49 -25.56 -15.66
N LEU A 666 -5.23 -25.49 -15.26
CA LEU A 666 -4.79 -24.73 -14.10
C LEU A 666 -4.63 -23.23 -14.41
N ASP A 667 -4.13 -22.92 -15.59
CA ASP A 667 -3.99 -21.54 -16.10
C ASP A 667 -4.42 -21.46 -17.58
N PRO A 668 -5.70 -21.17 -17.84
CA PRO A 668 -6.19 -21.00 -19.22
C PRO A 668 -5.50 -19.88 -20.01
N SER A 669 -4.69 -19.10 -19.33
CA SER A 669 -3.98 -17.97 -19.92
C SER A 669 -2.53 -18.30 -20.32
N SER A 670 -2.04 -19.51 -20.07
CA SER A 670 -0.69 -19.94 -20.39
C SER A 670 -0.42 -19.93 -21.89
N MET A 671 0.30 -18.91 -22.36
CA MET A 671 0.59 -18.73 -23.79
C MET A 671 1.48 -19.83 -24.34
N ILE A 672 2.49 -20.28 -23.58
CA ILE A 672 3.42 -21.32 -24.02
C ILE A 672 2.70 -22.65 -24.16
N ALA A 673 1.93 -23.05 -23.14
CA ALA A 673 1.16 -24.29 -23.19
C ALA A 673 0.13 -24.28 -24.34
N GLY A 674 -0.58 -23.15 -24.50
CA GLY A 674 -1.57 -22.97 -25.56
C GLY A 674 -0.96 -23.02 -26.97
N ASN A 675 0.17 -22.34 -27.16
CA ASN A 675 0.90 -22.33 -28.43
C ASN A 675 1.41 -23.75 -28.79
N ASN A 676 2.10 -24.38 -27.84
CA ASN A 676 2.73 -25.68 -28.12
C ASN A 676 1.69 -26.79 -28.30
N LEU A 677 0.60 -26.76 -27.55
CA LEU A 677 -0.52 -27.68 -27.76
C LEU A 677 -1.17 -27.50 -29.15
N ALA A 678 -1.36 -26.25 -29.57
CA ALA A 678 -1.90 -25.93 -30.89
C ALA A 678 -0.98 -26.46 -32.02
N TRP A 679 0.34 -26.26 -31.85
CA TRP A 679 1.35 -26.80 -32.76
C TRP A 679 1.29 -28.32 -32.87
N ILE A 680 1.30 -29.05 -31.73
CA ILE A 680 1.27 -30.50 -31.70
C ILE A 680 -0.01 -31.05 -32.36
N TYR A 681 -1.15 -30.40 -32.14
CA TYR A 681 -2.39 -30.79 -32.80
C TYR A 681 -2.32 -30.61 -34.31
N ALA A 682 -1.73 -29.53 -34.78
CA ALA A 682 -1.66 -29.24 -36.21
C ALA A 682 -0.59 -30.08 -36.91
N GLU A 683 0.59 -30.20 -36.31
CA GLU A 683 1.73 -30.88 -37.00
C GLU A 683 1.66 -32.39 -36.90
N TYR A 684 1.32 -32.92 -35.74
CA TYR A 684 1.36 -34.37 -35.49
C TYR A 684 -0.02 -35.03 -35.42
N GLY A 685 -1.09 -34.29 -35.65
CA GLY A 685 -2.45 -34.80 -35.67
C GLY A 685 -2.96 -35.37 -34.34
N LYS A 686 -2.38 -34.91 -33.21
CA LYS A 686 -2.69 -35.42 -31.87
C LYS A 686 -3.92 -34.78 -31.21
N GLY A 687 -4.75 -34.05 -31.97
CA GLY A 687 -5.96 -33.38 -31.46
C GLY A 687 -6.82 -32.79 -32.58
N ASN A 688 -7.77 -31.96 -32.13
CA ASN A 688 -8.73 -31.30 -33.03
C ASN A 688 -8.16 -29.98 -33.57
N LEU A 689 -8.18 -29.80 -34.89
CA LEU A 689 -7.71 -28.58 -35.55
C LEU A 689 -8.56 -27.32 -35.17
N ASP A 690 -9.85 -27.48 -34.85
CA ASP A 690 -10.68 -26.35 -34.39
C ASP A 690 -10.21 -25.85 -33.01
N GLU A 691 -9.85 -26.78 -32.12
CA GLU A 691 -9.25 -26.46 -30.86
C GLU A 691 -7.87 -25.80 -31.03
N ALA A 692 -7.05 -26.32 -31.93
CA ALA A 692 -5.76 -25.73 -32.26
C ALA A 692 -5.91 -24.27 -32.73
N VAL A 693 -6.89 -23.98 -33.62
CA VAL A 693 -7.18 -22.61 -34.05
C VAL A 693 -7.57 -21.74 -32.88
N ARG A 694 -8.49 -22.19 -32.01
CA ARG A 694 -8.94 -21.44 -30.86
C ARG A 694 -7.78 -21.09 -29.91
N LEU A 695 -6.92 -22.07 -29.62
CA LEU A 695 -5.75 -21.88 -28.74
C LEU A 695 -4.75 -20.89 -29.35
N ALA A 696 -4.36 -21.08 -30.61
CA ALA A 696 -3.41 -20.22 -31.29
C ALA A 696 -3.94 -18.77 -31.46
N GLN A 697 -5.22 -18.60 -31.76
CA GLN A 697 -5.87 -17.28 -31.81
C GLN A 697 -5.84 -16.58 -30.45
N ALA A 698 -6.17 -17.30 -29.36
CA ALA A 698 -6.14 -16.74 -28.01
C ALA A 698 -4.74 -16.28 -27.60
N VAL A 699 -3.70 -17.04 -27.99
CA VAL A 699 -2.29 -16.69 -27.73
C VAL A 699 -1.89 -15.43 -28.52
N VAL A 700 -2.19 -15.37 -29.83
CA VAL A 700 -1.85 -14.22 -30.67
C VAL A 700 -2.62 -12.96 -30.25
N GLN A 701 -3.86 -13.09 -29.80
CA GLN A 701 -4.62 -11.95 -29.27
C GLN A 701 -3.94 -11.30 -28.06
N LYS A 702 -3.33 -12.12 -27.20
CA LYS A 702 -2.58 -11.61 -26.03
C LYS A 702 -1.20 -11.09 -26.38
N SER A 703 -0.54 -11.70 -27.37
CA SER A 703 0.84 -11.38 -27.75
C SER A 703 1.00 -11.31 -29.27
N PRO A 704 0.44 -10.27 -29.91
CA PRO A 704 0.35 -10.17 -31.37
C PRO A 704 1.68 -9.92 -32.09
N ASN A 705 2.74 -9.61 -31.32
CA ASN A 705 4.05 -9.22 -31.86
C ASN A 705 5.14 -10.28 -31.59
N VAL A 706 4.76 -11.50 -31.18
CA VAL A 706 5.69 -12.63 -31.00
C VAL A 706 5.68 -13.48 -32.25
N ALA A 707 6.74 -13.44 -33.04
CA ALA A 707 6.84 -14.12 -34.33
C ALA A 707 6.48 -15.62 -34.27
N GLY A 708 6.98 -16.35 -33.23
CA GLY A 708 6.69 -17.77 -33.06
C GLY A 708 5.21 -18.08 -32.78
N PHE A 709 4.50 -17.21 -32.10
CA PHE A 709 3.06 -17.42 -31.85
C PHE A 709 2.24 -17.14 -33.11
N VAL A 710 2.60 -16.12 -33.85
CA VAL A 710 1.97 -15.76 -35.13
C VAL A 710 2.23 -16.86 -36.18
N ASP A 711 3.44 -17.43 -36.21
CA ASP A 711 3.81 -18.52 -37.06
C ASP A 711 2.99 -19.79 -36.77
N THR A 712 2.88 -20.16 -35.48
CA THR A 712 2.04 -21.29 -35.05
C THR A 712 0.59 -21.12 -35.52
N LEU A 713 -0.01 -19.92 -35.36
CA LEU A 713 -1.36 -19.64 -35.85
C LEU A 713 -1.46 -19.81 -37.36
N GLY A 714 -0.51 -19.27 -38.10
CA GLY A 714 -0.44 -19.41 -39.54
C GLY A 714 -0.30 -20.89 -39.99
N TRP A 715 0.53 -21.67 -39.28
CA TRP A 715 0.70 -23.11 -39.56
C TRP A 715 -0.56 -23.91 -39.24
N VAL A 716 -1.23 -23.63 -38.13
CA VAL A 716 -2.53 -24.22 -37.80
C VAL A 716 -3.57 -23.92 -38.88
N TYR A 717 -3.64 -22.69 -39.39
CA TYR A 717 -4.53 -22.36 -40.52
C TYR A 717 -4.18 -23.13 -41.80
N LEU A 718 -2.88 -23.30 -42.10
CA LEU A 718 -2.43 -24.06 -43.25
C LEU A 718 -2.92 -25.52 -43.15
N LYS A 719 -2.69 -26.20 -41.99
CA LYS A 719 -3.12 -27.59 -41.75
C LYS A 719 -4.64 -27.72 -41.80
N LYS A 720 -5.38 -26.68 -41.47
CA LYS A 720 -6.84 -26.65 -41.59
C LYS A 720 -7.35 -26.34 -43.00
N GLY A 721 -6.48 -26.03 -43.95
CA GLY A 721 -6.87 -25.69 -45.34
C GLY A 721 -7.29 -24.21 -45.52
N LEU A 722 -7.07 -23.33 -44.55
CA LEU A 722 -7.39 -21.90 -44.60
C LEU A 722 -6.21 -21.13 -45.21
N PHE A 723 -5.86 -21.42 -46.47
CA PHE A 723 -4.61 -20.98 -47.10
C PHE A 723 -4.41 -19.48 -47.19
N GLY A 724 -5.52 -18.71 -47.37
CA GLY A 724 -5.45 -17.25 -47.37
C GLY A 724 -5.04 -16.67 -46.04
N ALA A 725 -5.71 -17.11 -44.95
CA ALA A 725 -5.41 -16.67 -43.60
C ALA A 725 -4.03 -17.18 -43.11
N ALA A 726 -3.65 -18.39 -43.55
CA ALA A 726 -2.32 -18.94 -43.29
C ALA A 726 -1.22 -18.02 -43.87
N ALA A 727 -1.34 -17.66 -45.14
CA ALA A 727 -0.36 -16.80 -45.80
C ALA A 727 -0.25 -15.42 -45.14
N GLU A 728 -1.38 -14.83 -44.70
CA GLU A 728 -1.38 -13.54 -44.00
C GLU A 728 -0.63 -13.62 -42.67
N GLN A 729 -0.94 -14.62 -41.83
CA GLN A 729 -0.26 -14.73 -40.53
C GLN A 729 1.22 -15.08 -40.69
N LEU A 730 1.58 -15.98 -41.61
CA LEU A 730 2.97 -16.39 -41.82
C LEU A 730 3.80 -15.23 -42.44
N GLN A 731 3.22 -14.40 -43.26
CA GLN A 731 3.85 -13.15 -43.73
C GLN A 731 4.20 -12.25 -42.54
N LYS A 732 3.23 -12.00 -41.63
CA LYS A 732 3.44 -11.24 -40.43
C LYS A 732 4.55 -11.84 -39.53
N ALA A 733 4.60 -13.16 -39.41
CA ALA A 733 5.64 -13.85 -38.65
C ALA A 733 7.04 -13.58 -39.22
N VAL A 734 7.20 -13.65 -40.55
CA VAL A 734 8.47 -13.35 -41.25
C VAL A 734 8.86 -11.89 -41.02
N GLU A 735 7.94 -10.94 -41.10
CA GLU A 735 8.20 -9.52 -40.88
C GLU A 735 8.65 -9.24 -39.44
N LEU A 736 7.97 -9.80 -38.43
CA LEU A 736 8.32 -9.68 -37.03
C LEU A 736 9.68 -10.27 -36.71
N ASP A 737 10.01 -11.44 -37.28
CA ASP A 737 11.30 -12.09 -37.09
C ASP A 737 12.44 -11.26 -37.74
N ALA A 738 12.23 -10.76 -38.94
CA ALA A 738 13.20 -9.89 -39.62
C ALA A 738 13.48 -8.60 -38.87
N GLU A 739 12.44 -7.98 -38.30
CA GLU A 739 12.59 -6.80 -37.43
C GLU A 739 13.36 -7.14 -36.15
N GLY A 740 13.02 -8.26 -35.51
CA GLY A 740 13.72 -8.73 -34.31
C GLY A 740 15.18 -9.06 -34.57
N ALA A 741 15.47 -9.78 -35.63
CA ALA A 741 16.82 -10.11 -36.07
C ALA A 741 17.65 -8.86 -36.36
N LYS A 742 17.10 -7.86 -37.05
CA LYS A 742 17.76 -6.56 -37.30
C LYS A 742 18.11 -5.82 -36.03
N LYS A 743 17.17 -5.79 -35.05
CA LYS A 743 17.42 -5.15 -33.73
C LYS A 743 18.52 -5.85 -32.94
N ALA A 744 18.57 -7.19 -33.05
CA ALA A 744 19.57 -8.01 -32.36
C ALA A 744 20.91 -8.11 -33.11
N GLY A 745 21.06 -7.53 -34.28
CA GLY A 745 22.26 -7.66 -35.14
C GLY A 745 22.48 -9.06 -35.69
N GLY A 746 21.42 -9.88 -35.78
CA GLY A 746 21.42 -11.25 -36.23
C GLY A 746 20.80 -11.43 -37.62
N SER A 747 20.60 -12.73 -38.04
CA SER A 747 19.90 -13.11 -39.25
C SER A 747 18.50 -13.65 -38.91
N PRO A 748 17.50 -13.44 -39.80
CA PRO A 748 16.17 -14.02 -39.64
C PRO A 748 16.22 -15.58 -39.61
N SER A 749 15.24 -16.18 -38.95
CA SER A 749 15.10 -17.63 -38.86
C SER A 749 14.57 -18.22 -40.18
N PRO A 750 15.21 -19.29 -40.71
CA PRO A 750 14.78 -19.94 -41.97
C PRO A 750 13.38 -20.59 -41.86
N ASN A 751 12.96 -21.04 -40.68
CA ASN A 751 11.68 -21.74 -40.46
C ASN A 751 10.49 -20.88 -40.89
N TYR A 752 10.47 -19.59 -40.53
CA TYR A 752 9.33 -18.74 -40.88
C TYR A 752 9.20 -18.51 -42.40
N ALA A 753 10.35 -18.37 -43.08
CA ALA A 753 10.35 -18.27 -44.54
C ALA A 753 9.88 -19.58 -45.19
N TYR A 754 10.26 -20.74 -44.65
CA TYR A 754 9.79 -22.04 -45.10
C TYR A 754 8.27 -22.19 -44.90
N HIS A 755 7.74 -21.94 -43.70
CA HIS A 755 6.31 -22.02 -43.42
C HIS A 755 5.50 -21.09 -44.33
N PHE A 756 5.95 -19.85 -44.53
CA PHE A 756 5.30 -18.92 -45.40
C PHE A 756 5.34 -19.38 -46.87
N GLY A 757 6.48 -19.90 -47.34
CA GLY A 757 6.62 -20.47 -48.69
C GLY A 757 5.68 -21.62 -48.96
N VAL A 758 5.51 -22.55 -48.00
CA VAL A 758 4.56 -23.66 -48.09
C VAL A 758 3.13 -23.17 -48.13
N ALA A 759 2.77 -22.17 -47.35
CA ALA A 759 1.42 -21.60 -47.35
C ALA A 759 1.09 -20.87 -48.66
N LEU A 760 2.04 -20.15 -49.24
CA LEU A 760 1.88 -19.51 -50.54
C LEU A 760 1.71 -20.53 -51.66
N LYS A 761 2.47 -21.63 -51.62
CA LYS A 761 2.32 -22.76 -52.56
C LYS A 761 0.92 -23.36 -52.46
N ALA A 762 0.45 -23.62 -51.24
CA ALA A 762 -0.88 -24.15 -51.01
C ALA A 762 -2.01 -23.19 -51.45
N LYS A 763 -1.77 -21.88 -51.37
CA LYS A 763 -2.64 -20.80 -51.85
C LYS A 763 -2.66 -20.69 -53.39
N GLY A 764 -1.65 -21.24 -54.07
CA GLY A 764 -1.46 -21.15 -55.52
C GLY A 764 -0.58 -19.98 -55.98
N ASP A 765 0.03 -19.23 -55.10
CA ASP A 765 0.99 -18.18 -55.42
C ASP A 765 2.38 -18.79 -55.61
N LYS A 766 2.66 -19.28 -56.83
CA LYS A 766 3.92 -19.95 -57.20
C LYS A 766 5.13 -19.02 -57.09
N ASP A 767 5.00 -17.77 -57.48
CA ASP A 767 6.13 -16.81 -57.52
C ASP A 767 6.47 -16.37 -56.09
N GLY A 768 5.46 -16.09 -55.26
CA GLY A 768 5.66 -15.83 -53.85
C GLY A 768 6.28 -17.01 -53.10
N ALA A 769 5.76 -18.22 -53.35
CA ALA A 769 6.29 -19.44 -52.77
C ALA A 769 7.75 -19.69 -53.12
N ARG A 770 8.14 -19.48 -54.41
CA ARG A 770 9.52 -19.62 -54.88
C ARG A 770 10.43 -18.70 -54.10
N ARG A 771 10.10 -17.40 -54.02
CA ARG A 771 10.93 -16.38 -53.32
C ARG A 771 11.16 -16.79 -51.84
N GLN A 772 10.11 -17.22 -51.15
CA GLN A 772 10.22 -17.54 -49.72
C GLN A 772 10.98 -18.87 -49.49
N LEU A 773 10.75 -19.89 -50.32
CA LEU A 773 11.48 -21.16 -50.20
C LEU A 773 12.96 -21.01 -50.56
N GLU A 774 13.31 -20.18 -51.59
CA GLU A 774 14.71 -19.83 -51.88
C GLU A 774 15.36 -19.08 -50.71
N ALA A 775 14.60 -18.16 -50.04
CA ALA A 775 15.10 -17.47 -48.84
C ALA A 775 15.33 -18.46 -47.67
N ALA A 776 14.39 -19.41 -47.44
CA ALA A 776 14.54 -20.43 -46.43
C ALA A 776 15.76 -21.33 -46.66
N VAL A 777 15.96 -21.79 -47.92
CA VAL A 777 17.16 -22.59 -48.29
C VAL A 777 18.44 -21.79 -48.10
N ARG A 778 18.52 -20.57 -48.61
CA ARG A 778 19.71 -19.71 -48.47
C ARG A 778 20.05 -19.39 -47.00
N LEU A 779 19.04 -19.15 -46.16
CA LEU A 779 19.22 -18.93 -44.71
C LEU A 779 19.64 -20.22 -44.01
N GLY A 780 18.98 -21.35 -44.37
CA GLY A 780 19.26 -22.65 -43.80
C GLY A 780 20.63 -23.22 -44.16
N GLU A 781 21.25 -22.83 -45.26
CA GLU A 781 22.66 -23.17 -45.56
C GLU A 781 23.65 -22.49 -44.61
N LYS A 782 23.28 -21.33 -44.07
CA LYS A 782 24.10 -20.62 -43.06
C LYS A 782 23.77 -21.03 -41.63
N ALA A 783 22.49 -21.34 -41.35
CA ALA A 783 21.97 -21.76 -40.08
C ALA A 783 21.02 -22.98 -40.30
N PRO A 784 21.52 -24.21 -40.21
CA PRO A 784 20.73 -25.40 -40.47
C PRO A 784 19.49 -25.50 -39.62
N PHE A 785 18.37 -25.91 -40.20
CA PHE A 785 17.11 -26.14 -39.54
C PHE A 785 16.48 -27.48 -39.97
N PRO A 786 15.60 -28.08 -39.16
CA PRO A 786 15.10 -29.45 -39.41
C PRO A 786 14.44 -29.64 -40.77
N GLU A 787 13.72 -28.65 -41.26
CA GLU A 787 12.92 -28.73 -42.49
C GLU A 787 13.68 -28.27 -43.75
N LEU A 788 15.02 -28.13 -43.70
CA LEU A 788 15.82 -27.66 -44.84
C LEU A 788 15.62 -28.56 -46.11
N GLU A 789 15.63 -29.86 -45.95
CA GLU A 789 15.38 -30.80 -47.08
C GLU A 789 13.96 -30.71 -47.59
N ASP A 790 12.99 -30.47 -46.73
CA ASP A 790 11.59 -30.29 -47.14
C ASP A 790 11.39 -28.96 -47.88
N ALA A 791 12.13 -27.92 -47.48
CA ALA A 791 12.18 -26.63 -48.21
C ALA A 791 12.72 -26.83 -49.64
N ARG A 792 13.80 -27.62 -49.79
CA ARG A 792 14.38 -27.95 -51.13
C ARG A 792 13.39 -28.75 -52.00
N LYS A 793 12.75 -29.76 -51.41
CA LYS A 793 11.69 -30.55 -52.11
C LYS A 793 10.50 -29.68 -52.50
N ALA A 794 10.02 -28.84 -51.58
CA ALA A 794 8.91 -27.94 -51.87
C ALA A 794 9.22 -26.97 -53.01
N LEU A 795 10.46 -26.45 -53.08
CA LEU A 795 10.96 -25.57 -54.14
C LEU A 795 11.04 -26.31 -55.48
N ALA A 796 11.56 -27.54 -55.51
CA ALA A 796 11.69 -28.36 -56.73
C ALA A 796 10.35 -28.75 -57.36
N THR A 797 9.25 -28.70 -56.60
CA THR A 797 7.88 -29.09 -57.02
C THR A 797 6.95 -27.91 -57.28
N LEU A 798 7.51 -26.68 -57.43
CA LEU A 798 6.77 -25.49 -57.86
C LEU A 798 6.73 -25.37 -59.37
#